data_ac2cd5568beac6b1ecbf73dc1d689050
#
_entry.id   ac2cd5568beac6b1ecbf73dc1d689050
#
_cell.length_a   1.000
_cell.length_b   1.000
_cell.length_c   1.000
_cell.angle_alpha   90.00
_cell.angle_beta   90.00
_cell.angle_gamma   90.00
#
_symmetry.space_group_name_H-M   'P 1'
#
loop_
_entity.id
_entity.type
_entity.pdbx_description
1 polymer ?
#
loop_
_entity_poly.entity_id
_entity_poly.type
_entity_poly.pdbx_seq_one_letter_code
_entity_poly.pdbx_strand_id
1 'polypeptide(L)'
;MTRFLFLFLFVITSAFSQQKIETKKVSSTLSKNGITIQDDYSWLENTSDKEVADWVTLQNNISEEKLAELVKNYNFSFKIKDYDYLSTNGLPSKKGKYFYNFYRIEKNKPSVLYYRENLNDLAKPLVDPFDVYKDANVVLSGYFPSKNSRYLAFKISPNGSDRQEIKFKDFANKKYLDDVLTDIKFSNVAWNDDKGVFYKKNSNKEFFAKDSTYQLYYHKIGDIQSKDQLVFDTSNTKSNFSFFTKQNKLFVVETSEDETTKNYYYSTIENESFQFKNFIKDDKSNLELLNIINDKFYFSDEKYSWGNISYFDINNRTENTILIPQVYSHLLVGATFLENYIICKYDNMGKYYMSIHDYTGKFIRKFEAPHNMDFQIRFYDEKTNELFVTFYSYTISSLNYKLNITTGANDIYFNDFIQPKPTLFPFNYFETKTITYKSRDNKDIPIVIIHKKGIELNGNNPTLLRVYGGFGSVSSPNYDTGLLHFLEKGGVYAFAKVRGGGEKGKNWHKEGKGLKKINSINDFVDAAEFLIREKYTNPNKLAINGGSHGGLVVGAAMTQRPDLFKVVISEMGRLDMASLDKYTSGIHHFDEYGNPNNKEEFESMLSYSPYHTIKEDVNYPTCLIITSENDDRVPPFHSYKFAAKLQNRKKQKNPIYLKVNKVAGHSGNISSYEKRVKQQSEFYSFIWE
;
A
#
# COMPACT_ATOMS: atom_id res chain seq x y z
N MET A 1 -57.18 -14.51 53.32
CA MET A 1 -55.71 -14.76 53.48
C MET A 1 -55.11 -15.11 52.11
N THR A 2 -54.68 -14.14 51.39
CA THR A 2 -54.12 -14.31 50.03
C THR A 2 -52.61 -14.15 50.13
N ARG A 3 -51.86 -15.23 49.91
CA ARG A 3 -50.39 -15.24 49.89
C ARG A 3 -49.88 -14.77 48.52
N PHE A 4 -49.20 -13.63 48.51
CA PHE A 4 -48.40 -13.15 47.37
C PHE A 4 -47.07 -13.90 47.34
N LEU A 5 -46.80 -14.60 46.26
CA LEU A 5 -45.52 -15.26 45.98
C LEU A 5 -44.68 -14.26 45.17
N PHE A 6 -43.61 -13.71 45.75
CA PHE A 6 -42.61 -12.90 45.04
C PHE A 6 -41.63 -13.85 44.32
N LEU A 7 -41.68 -13.89 43.00
CA LEU A 7 -40.69 -14.56 42.18
C LEU A 7 -39.48 -13.60 41.97
N PHE A 8 -38.36 -13.89 42.62
CA PHE A 8 -37.10 -13.21 42.33
C PHE A 8 -36.52 -13.79 41.05
N LEU A 9 -36.57 -13.03 39.94
CA LEU A 9 -35.82 -13.34 38.74
C LEU A 9 -34.34 -12.95 38.96
N PHE A 10 -33.48 -13.92 39.20
CA PHE A 10 -32.05 -13.76 39.13
C PHE A 10 -31.64 -13.63 37.66
N VAL A 11 -31.39 -12.38 37.20
CA VAL A 11 -30.71 -12.16 35.94
C VAL A 11 -29.24 -12.51 36.16
N ILE A 12 -28.83 -13.70 35.76
CA ILE A 12 -27.41 -14.06 35.68
C ILE A 12 -26.85 -13.30 34.49
N THR A 13 -26.25 -12.12 34.73
CA THR A 13 -25.34 -11.52 33.77
C THR A 13 -24.08 -12.36 33.75
N SER A 14 -23.98 -13.28 32.79
CA SER A 14 -22.73 -13.94 32.47
C SER A 14 -21.77 -12.88 31.91
N ALA A 15 -20.97 -12.29 32.78
CA ALA A 15 -19.79 -11.57 32.37
C ALA A 15 -18.84 -12.62 31.74
N PHE A 16 -18.84 -12.73 30.42
CA PHE A 16 -17.79 -13.43 29.70
C PHE A 16 -16.48 -12.69 29.96
N SER A 17 -15.76 -13.10 31.00
CA SER A 17 -14.36 -12.74 31.17
C SER A 17 -13.61 -13.38 30.00
N GLN A 18 -13.04 -12.57 29.12
CA GLN A 18 -12.13 -13.07 28.07
C GLN A 18 -11.10 -13.98 28.75
N GLN A 19 -10.93 -15.18 28.23
CA GLN A 19 -9.90 -16.09 28.71
C GLN A 19 -8.54 -15.40 28.54
N LYS A 20 -7.92 -15.00 29.65
CA LYS A 20 -6.62 -14.31 29.62
C LYS A 20 -5.56 -15.26 29.11
N ILE A 21 -4.99 -14.95 27.94
CA ILE A 21 -3.86 -15.70 27.42
C ILE A 21 -2.63 -15.25 28.17
N GLU A 22 -2.05 -16.14 28.94
CA GLU A 22 -0.76 -15.89 29.59
C GLU A 22 0.37 -16.42 28.70
N THR A 23 1.10 -15.50 28.07
CA THR A 23 2.25 -15.84 27.22
C THR A 23 3.49 -15.95 28.09
N LYS A 24 4.23 -17.06 27.98
CA LYS A 24 5.48 -17.24 28.77
C LYS A 24 6.47 -16.12 28.47
N LYS A 25 7.22 -15.75 29.51
CA LYS A 25 8.36 -14.83 29.40
C LYS A 25 9.65 -15.60 29.39
N VAL A 26 10.48 -15.37 28.41
CA VAL A 26 11.85 -15.92 28.32
C VAL A 26 12.81 -14.75 28.33
N SER A 27 13.54 -14.58 29.42
CA SER A 27 14.44 -13.44 29.60
C SER A 27 15.50 -13.40 28.50
N SER A 28 15.53 -12.32 27.77
CA SER A 28 16.49 -12.05 26.70
C SER A 28 16.82 -10.56 26.68
N THR A 29 18.02 -10.20 26.25
CA THR A 29 18.45 -8.82 26.12
C THR A 29 19.04 -8.55 24.74
N LEU A 30 18.74 -7.39 24.19
CA LEU A 30 19.37 -6.81 23.02
C LEU A 30 20.26 -5.65 23.47
N SER A 31 21.55 -5.70 23.16
CA SER A 31 22.47 -4.59 23.45
C SER A 31 22.93 -3.96 22.15
N LYS A 32 22.69 -2.65 22.00
CA LYS A 32 23.06 -1.90 20.80
C LYS A 32 23.40 -0.45 21.20
N ASN A 33 24.51 0.08 20.69
CA ASN A 33 24.99 1.45 20.97
C ASN A 33 25.13 1.76 22.47
N GLY A 34 25.46 0.77 23.30
CA GLY A 34 25.53 0.93 24.77
C GLY A 34 24.15 0.94 25.47
N ILE A 35 23.08 0.73 24.74
CA ILE A 35 21.72 0.62 25.29
C ILE A 35 21.36 -0.85 25.38
N THR A 36 20.95 -1.30 26.57
CA THR A 36 20.45 -2.66 26.80
C THR A 36 18.94 -2.65 26.93
N ILE A 37 18.27 -3.44 26.10
CA ILE A 37 16.82 -3.55 26.03
C ILE A 37 16.43 -4.95 26.49
N GLN A 38 15.47 -5.04 27.42
CA GLN A 38 14.87 -6.30 27.82
C GLN A 38 13.80 -6.72 26.80
N ASP A 39 13.87 -7.97 26.32
CA ASP A 39 12.93 -8.55 25.39
C ASP A 39 12.48 -9.95 25.84
N ASP A 40 11.46 -10.01 26.66
CA ASP A 40 10.93 -11.27 27.22
C ASP A 40 10.19 -12.14 26.19
N TYR A 41 9.93 -11.60 24.98
CA TYR A 41 9.13 -12.24 23.93
C TYR A 41 9.90 -12.50 22.63
N SER A 42 11.24 -12.37 22.65
CA SER A 42 12.10 -12.64 21.48
C SER A 42 11.97 -14.07 20.95
N TRP A 43 11.57 -15.03 21.80
CA TRP A 43 11.33 -16.42 21.38
C TRP A 43 10.23 -16.55 20.34
N LEU A 44 9.27 -15.60 20.26
CA LEU A 44 8.22 -15.54 19.24
C LEU A 44 8.76 -15.19 17.84
N GLU A 45 10.03 -14.78 17.71
CA GLU A 45 10.67 -14.51 16.41
C GLU A 45 11.02 -15.82 15.67
N ASN A 46 11.12 -16.95 16.36
CA ASN A 46 11.34 -18.26 15.74
C ASN A 46 10.01 -18.88 15.26
N THR A 47 9.50 -18.37 14.14
CA THR A 47 8.21 -18.79 13.57
C THR A 47 8.18 -20.26 13.12
N SER A 48 9.31 -20.93 12.99
CA SER A 48 9.41 -22.36 12.69
C SER A 48 9.25 -23.26 13.92
N ASP A 49 9.27 -22.69 15.13
CA ASP A 49 9.09 -23.43 16.37
C ASP A 49 7.64 -23.86 16.57
N LYS A 50 7.44 -25.12 16.92
CA LYS A 50 6.11 -25.66 17.18
C LYS A 50 5.38 -24.90 18.30
N GLU A 51 6.10 -24.47 19.33
CA GLU A 51 5.51 -23.72 20.44
C GLU A 51 4.96 -22.36 19.96
N VAL A 52 5.64 -21.69 19.04
CA VAL A 52 5.16 -20.46 18.42
C VAL A 52 3.93 -20.73 17.56
N ALA A 53 3.93 -21.80 16.76
CA ALA A 53 2.78 -22.20 15.94
C ALA A 53 1.54 -22.53 16.77
N ASP A 54 1.72 -23.24 17.89
CA ASP A 54 0.65 -23.57 18.84
C ASP A 54 0.10 -22.29 19.50
N TRP A 55 0.97 -21.37 19.92
CA TRP A 55 0.58 -20.08 20.49
C TRP A 55 -0.22 -19.22 19.48
N VAL A 56 0.23 -19.14 18.21
CA VAL A 56 -0.48 -18.45 17.13
C VAL A 56 -1.87 -19.06 16.90
N THR A 57 -1.96 -20.39 16.95
CA THR A 57 -3.24 -21.10 16.78
C THR A 57 -4.22 -20.75 17.90
N LEU A 58 -3.76 -20.68 19.14
CA LEU A 58 -4.58 -20.26 20.28
C LEU A 58 -5.07 -18.82 20.13
N GLN A 59 -4.18 -17.89 19.73
CA GLN A 59 -4.53 -16.49 19.48
C GLN A 59 -5.60 -16.35 18.39
N ASN A 60 -5.45 -17.11 17.29
CA ASN A 60 -6.42 -17.12 16.18
C ASN A 60 -7.78 -17.64 16.63
N ASN A 61 -7.84 -18.75 17.36
CA ASN A 61 -9.12 -19.33 17.81
C ASN A 61 -9.95 -18.30 18.59
N ILE A 62 -9.32 -17.60 19.54
CA ILE A 62 -10.01 -16.57 20.34
C ILE A 62 -10.44 -15.37 19.50
N SER A 63 -9.57 -14.93 18.60
CA SER A 63 -9.87 -13.77 17.74
C SER A 63 -10.96 -14.09 16.72
N GLU A 64 -10.92 -15.26 16.10
CA GLU A 64 -11.93 -15.71 15.12
C GLU A 64 -13.29 -15.93 15.75
N GLU A 65 -13.37 -16.50 16.97
CA GLU A 65 -14.62 -16.66 17.70
C GLU A 65 -15.27 -15.30 17.95
N LYS A 66 -14.52 -14.32 18.49
CA LYS A 66 -15.03 -12.97 18.73
C LYS A 66 -15.45 -12.27 17.46
N LEU A 67 -14.64 -12.31 16.41
CA LEU A 67 -14.96 -11.68 15.13
C LEU A 67 -16.20 -12.29 14.48
N ALA A 68 -16.38 -13.62 14.57
CA ALA A 68 -17.58 -14.30 14.06
C ALA A 68 -18.85 -13.85 14.83
N GLU A 69 -18.76 -13.72 16.16
CA GLU A 69 -19.84 -13.17 16.99
C GLU A 69 -20.23 -11.76 16.51
N LEU A 70 -19.25 -10.86 16.35
CA LEU A 70 -19.49 -9.47 15.95
C LEU A 70 -20.09 -9.37 14.53
N VAL A 71 -19.58 -10.15 13.58
CA VAL A 71 -20.13 -10.20 12.21
C VAL A 71 -21.59 -10.64 12.23
N LYS A 72 -21.95 -11.62 13.08
CA LYS A 72 -23.33 -12.07 13.25
C LYS A 72 -24.20 -10.96 13.86
N ASN A 73 -23.71 -10.25 14.87
CA ASN A 73 -24.47 -9.23 15.60
C ASN A 73 -24.74 -7.97 14.76
N TYR A 74 -23.75 -7.54 13.95
CA TYR A 74 -23.83 -6.26 13.22
C TYR A 74 -24.20 -6.38 11.74
N ASN A 75 -24.20 -7.60 11.17
CA ASN A 75 -24.67 -7.92 9.81
C ASN A 75 -24.01 -7.12 8.66
N PHE A 76 -22.74 -6.71 8.82
CA PHE A 76 -22.01 -6.02 7.76
C PHE A 76 -21.85 -6.89 6.51
N SER A 77 -21.68 -8.21 6.68
CA SER A 77 -21.48 -9.14 5.57
C SER A 77 -22.61 -9.10 4.53
N PHE A 78 -23.86 -9.00 4.99
CA PHE A 78 -25.00 -8.92 4.08
C PHE A 78 -24.95 -7.67 3.22
N LYS A 79 -24.75 -6.51 3.85
CA LYS A 79 -24.71 -5.21 3.13
C LYS A 79 -23.50 -5.05 2.22
N ILE A 80 -22.33 -5.56 2.61
CA ILE A 80 -21.15 -5.59 1.76
C ILE A 80 -21.42 -6.37 0.48
N LYS A 81 -22.07 -7.54 0.58
CA LYS A 81 -22.47 -8.36 -0.57
C LYS A 81 -23.50 -7.67 -1.46
N ASP A 82 -24.48 -7.01 -0.85
CA ASP A 82 -25.52 -6.26 -1.54
C ASP A 82 -24.93 -5.10 -2.35
N TYR A 83 -23.99 -4.34 -1.75
CA TYR A 83 -23.33 -3.20 -2.39
C TYR A 83 -22.28 -3.61 -3.45
N ASP A 84 -21.67 -4.76 -3.30
CA ASP A 84 -20.61 -5.23 -4.20
C ASP A 84 -21.11 -5.61 -5.60
N TYR A 85 -22.39 -5.92 -5.71
CA TYR A 85 -23.04 -6.13 -7.01
C TYR A 85 -22.90 -4.91 -7.95
N LEU A 86 -22.66 -3.73 -7.37
CA LEU A 86 -22.48 -2.45 -8.06
C LEU A 86 -21.01 -2.13 -8.40
N SER A 87 -20.06 -2.98 -8.01
CA SER A 87 -18.68 -2.79 -8.42
C SER A 87 -18.54 -2.95 -9.93
N THR A 88 -18.11 -1.88 -10.60
CA THR A 88 -18.06 -1.80 -12.06
C THR A 88 -16.81 -2.48 -12.61
N ASN A 89 -16.94 -3.06 -13.81
CA ASN A 89 -15.78 -3.31 -14.65
C ASN A 89 -15.27 -1.96 -15.17
N GLY A 90 -14.14 -1.49 -14.66
CA GLY A 90 -13.49 -0.28 -15.14
C GLY A 90 -12.97 -0.43 -16.57
N LEU A 91 -12.52 0.69 -17.16
CA LEU A 91 -11.82 0.70 -18.45
C LEU A 91 -10.61 -0.26 -18.41
N PRO A 92 -10.36 -0.98 -19.50
CA PRO A 92 -9.17 -1.81 -19.62
C PRO A 92 -7.89 -0.94 -19.67
N SER A 93 -6.76 -1.52 -19.31
CA SER A 93 -5.45 -0.92 -19.54
C SER A 93 -4.91 -1.39 -20.90
N LYS A 94 -4.46 -0.46 -21.75
CA LYS A 94 -3.76 -0.79 -22.99
C LYS A 94 -2.27 -1.00 -22.74
N LYS A 95 -1.74 -2.15 -23.15
CA LYS A 95 -0.30 -2.45 -23.15
C LYS A 95 0.07 -3.15 -24.45
N GLY A 96 0.98 -2.60 -25.23
CA GLY A 96 1.28 -3.09 -26.58
C GLY A 96 0.03 -3.10 -27.46
N LYS A 97 -0.23 -4.24 -28.10
CA LYS A 97 -1.37 -4.39 -29.02
C LYS A 97 -2.73 -4.54 -28.34
N TYR A 98 -2.76 -4.96 -27.08
CA TYR A 98 -3.97 -5.48 -26.45
C TYR A 98 -4.46 -4.60 -25.29
N PHE A 99 -5.74 -4.74 -25.00
CA PHE A 99 -6.42 -4.21 -23.84
C PHE A 99 -6.58 -5.32 -22.81
N TYR A 100 -6.32 -5.02 -21.54
CA TYR A 100 -6.31 -5.98 -20.44
C TYR A 100 -7.25 -5.57 -19.32
N ASN A 101 -8.01 -6.56 -18.80
CA ASN A 101 -8.85 -6.42 -17.60
C ASN A 101 -8.68 -7.64 -16.71
N PHE A 102 -8.94 -7.45 -15.42
CA PHE A 102 -9.18 -8.55 -14.50
C PHE A 102 -10.68 -8.78 -14.35
N TYR A 103 -11.10 -10.03 -14.50
CA TYR A 103 -12.47 -10.45 -14.22
C TYR A 103 -12.50 -11.51 -13.14
N ARG A 104 -13.50 -11.41 -12.25
CA ARG A 104 -13.78 -12.45 -11.28
C ARG A 104 -14.90 -13.33 -11.80
N ILE A 105 -14.56 -14.58 -12.11
CA ILE A 105 -15.50 -15.57 -12.65
C ILE A 105 -16.20 -16.30 -11.51
N GLU A 106 -15.44 -16.73 -10.50
CA GLU A 106 -15.94 -17.48 -9.35
C GLU A 106 -15.61 -16.74 -8.06
N LYS A 107 -16.56 -16.77 -7.10
CA LYS A 107 -16.44 -15.98 -5.84
C LYS A 107 -15.33 -16.47 -4.91
N ASN A 108 -14.98 -17.73 -4.98
CA ASN A 108 -13.97 -18.38 -4.14
C ASN A 108 -12.59 -18.52 -4.82
N LYS A 109 -12.45 -18.11 -6.07
CA LYS A 109 -11.20 -18.17 -6.83
C LYS A 109 -10.59 -16.77 -7.07
N PRO A 110 -9.29 -16.70 -7.37
CA PRO A 110 -8.66 -15.44 -7.76
C PRO A 110 -9.23 -14.90 -9.08
N SER A 111 -9.00 -13.60 -9.31
CA SER A 111 -9.37 -12.96 -10.58
C SER A 111 -8.51 -13.47 -11.72
N VAL A 112 -9.13 -13.63 -12.88
CA VAL A 112 -8.49 -14.07 -14.12
C VAL A 112 -8.12 -12.84 -14.96
N LEU A 113 -6.93 -12.82 -15.54
CA LEU A 113 -6.52 -11.80 -16.51
C LEU A 113 -7.11 -12.12 -17.87
N TYR A 114 -7.83 -11.16 -18.44
CA TYR A 114 -8.42 -11.22 -19.77
C TYR A 114 -7.75 -10.21 -20.71
N TYR A 115 -7.83 -10.48 -22.00
CA TYR A 115 -7.39 -9.54 -23.04
C TYR A 115 -8.42 -9.41 -24.18
N ARG A 116 -8.32 -8.31 -24.92
CA ARG A 116 -9.05 -8.07 -26.17
C ARG A 116 -8.19 -7.27 -27.15
N GLU A 117 -8.43 -7.43 -28.44
CA GLU A 117 -7.69 -6.73 -29.50
C GLU A 117 -8.17 -5.31 -29.67
N ASN A 118 -9.50 -5.13 -29.74
CA ASN A 118 -10.13 -3.84 -29.81
C ASN A 118 -10.99 -3.62 -28.56
N LEU A 119 -11.25 -2.34 -28.23
CA LEU A 119 -11.99 -1.97 -27.03
C LEU A 119 -13.40 -2.58 -26.97
N ASN A 120 -14.03 -2.77 -28.17
CA ASN A 120 -15.37 -3.30 -28.31
C ASN A 120 -15.41 -4.83 -28.57
N ASP A 121 -14.30 -5.51 -28.50
CA ASP A 121 -14.28 -6.97 -28.68
C ASP A 121 -14.66 -7.68 -27.36
N LEU A 122 -15.17 -8.90 -27.48
CA LEU A 122 -15.32 -9.79 -26.34
C LEU A 122 -13.97 -10.11 -25.72
N ALA A 123 -13.86 -9.95 -24.41
CA ALA A 123 -12.64 -10.30 -23.69
C ALA A 123 -12.44 -11.81 -23.65
N LYS A 124 -11.21 -12.26 -23.90
CA LYS A 124 -10.78 -13.65 -23.89
C LYS A 124 -9.92 -13.92 -22.65
N PRO A 125 -10.08 -15.06 -21.94
CA PRO A 125 -9.23 -15.39 -20.81
C PRO A 125 -7.76 -15.57 -21.26
N LEU A 126 -6.84 -15.03 -20.50
CA LEU A 126 -5.41 -15.09 -20.81
C LEU A 126 -4.62 -15.84 -19.74
N VAL A 127 -4.71 -15.44 -18.48
CA VAL A 127 -4.05 -16.11 -17.36
C VAL A 127 -5.05 -16.33 -16.24
N ASP A 128 -5.32 -17.58 -15.93
CA ASP A 128 -6.03 -18.00 -14.73
C ASP A 128 -5.02 -18.48 -13.68
N PRO A 129 -4.79 -17.74 -12.60
CA PRO A 129 -3.82 -18.15 -11.58
C PRO A 129 -4.18 -19.50 -10.93
N PHE A 130 -5.48 -19.78 -10.78
CA PHE A 130 -5.94 -21.04 -10.21
C PHE A 130 -5.57 -22.23 -11.13
N ASP A 131 -5.70 -22.07 -12.45
CA ASP A 131 -5.34 -23.14 -13.38
C ASP A 131 -3.84 -23.43 -13.42
N VAL A 132 -3.01 -22.42 -13.16
CA VAL A 132 -1.54 -22.56 -13.11
C VAL A 132 -1.09 -23.36 -11.89
N TYR A 133 -1.72 -23.16 -10.72
CA TYR A 133 -1.26 -23.74 -9.46
C TYR A 133 -2.24 -24.71 -8.80
N LYS A 134 -3.50 -24.74 -9.24
CA LYS A 134 -4.61 -25.46 -8.58
C LYS A 134 -4.82 -25.06 -7.12
N ASP A 135 -4.44 -23.80 -6.79
CA ASP A 135 -4.55 -23.21 -5.47
C ASP A 135 -5.27 -21.85 -5.56
N ALA A 136 -6.28 -21.66 -4.70
CA ALA A 136 -7.04 -20.42 -4.62
C ALA A 136 -6.31 -19.29 -3.82
N ASN A 137 -5.16 -19.58 -3.23
CA ASN A 137 -4.40 -18.61 -2.44
C ASN A 137 -3.31 -17.89 -3.25
N VAL A 138 -3.15 -18.24 -4.52
CA VAL A 138 -2.20 -17.58 -5.41
C VAL A 138 -2.71 -16.21 -5.87
N VAL A 139 -1.79 -15.28 -6.05
CA VAL A 139 -2.07 -13.93 -6.52
C VAL A 139 -1.27 -13.65 -7.79
N LEU A 140 -1.95 -13.24 -8.86
CA LEU A 140 -1.30 -12.66 -10.03
C LEU A 140 -0.89 -11.22 -9.70
N SER A 141 0.39 -11.03 -9.36
CA SER A 141 0.93 -9.75 -8.87
C SER A 141 1.41 -8.80 -9.96
N GLY A 142 1.52 -9.27 -11.20
CA GLY A 142 1.91 -8.44 -12.34
C GLY A 142 1.86 -9.18 -13.67
N TYR A 143 1.68 -8.41 -14.75
CA TYR A 143 1.73 -8.92 -16.12
C TYR A 143 2.45 -7.94 -17.05
N PHE A 144 3.29 -8.46 -17.92
CA PHE A 144 4.26 -7.72 -18.74
C PHE A 144 4.26 -8.31 -20.15
N PRO A 145 3.51 -7.74 -21.10
CA PRO A 145 3.60 -8.18 -22.50
C PRO A 145 4.94 -7.78 -23.09
N SER A 146 5.49 -8.63 -23.95
CA SER A 146 6.67 -8.31 -24.75
C SER A 146 6.36 -7.20 -25.77
N LYS A 147 7.39 -6.60 -26.37
CA LYS A 147 7.25 -5.42 -27.24
C LYS A 147 6.26 -5.66 -28.39
N ASN A 148 6.32 -6.79 -29.07
CA ASN A 148 5.42 -7.13 -30.16
C ASN A 148 4.18 -7.91 -29.68
N SER A 149 4.01 -8.06 -28.36
CA SER A 149 2.93 -8.84 -27.74
C SER A 149 2.90 -10.31 -28.16
N ARG A 150 4.05 -10.88 -28.52
CA ARG A 150 4.18 -12.31 -28.79
C ARG A 150 4.13 -13.13 -27.52
N TYR A 151 4.80 -12.67 -26.47
CA TYR A 151 4.85 -13.31 -25.17
C TYR A 151 4.26 -12.43 -24.08
N LEU A 152 3.78 -13.07 -23.02
CA LEU A 152 3.41 -12.44 -21.76
C LEU A 152 4.26 -13.05 -20.65
N ALA A 153 5.09 -12.25 -20.00
CA ALA A 153 5.61 -12.59 -18.68
C ALA A 153 4.60 -12.19 -17.61
N PHE A 154 4.42 -13.02 -16.60
CA PHE A 154 3.54 -12.71 -15.48
C PHE A 154 4.12 -13.22 -14.17
N LYS A 155 3.87 -12.44 -13.10
CA LYS A 155 4.35 -12.76 -11.75
C LYS A 155 3.24 -13.40 -10.94
N ILE A 156 3.56 -14.53 -10.32
CA ILE A 156 2.69 -15.21 -9.38
C ILE A 156 3.31 -15.17 -7.98
N SER A 157 2.50 -14.79 -7.01
CA SER A 157 2.84 -14.79 -5.59
C SER A 157 2.08 -15.91 -4.88
N PRO A 158 2.76 -16.97 -4.43
CA PRO A 158 2.16 -17.93 -3.53
C PRO A 158 1.80 -17.26 -2.19
N ASN A 159 0.60 -17.48 -1.71
CA ASN A 159 0.11 -16.92 -0.44
C ASN A 159 0.32 -15.41 -0.26
N GLY A 160 0.42 -14.64 -1.35
CA GLY A 160 0.60 -13.19 -1.27
C GLY A 160 1.95 -12.69 -0.72
N SER A 161 2.96 -13.56 -0.60
CA SER A 161 4.34 -13.19 -0.23
C SER A 161 4.98 -12.27 -1.26
N ASP A 162 5.97 -11.48 -0.86
CA ASP A 162 6.81 -10.71 -1.79
C ASP A 162 7.78 -11.61 -2.59
N ARG A 163 7.97 -12.86 -2.16
CA ARG A 163 8.65 -13.89 -2.94
C ARG A 163 7.72 -14.41 -4.03
N GLN A 164 8.17 -14.34 -5.27
CA GLN A 164 7.35 -14.55 -6.45
C GLN A 164 8.04 -15.49 -7.43
N GLU A 165 7.26 -15.96 -8.40
CA GLU A 165 7.79 -16.62 -9.60
C GLU A 165 7.39 -15.81 -10.83
N ILE A 166 8.25 -15.81 -11.86
CA ILE A 166 7.92 -15.28 -13.18
C ILE A 166 7.71 -16.47 -14.11
N LYS A 167 6.56 -16.49 -14.77
CA LYS A 167 6.18 -17.49 -15.77
C LYS A 167 5.80 -16.80 -17.08
N PHE A 168 5.72 -17.58 -18.15
CA PHE A 168 5.52 -17.03 -19.48
C PHE A 168 4.37 -17.73 -20.20
N LYS A 169 3.73 -16.97 -21.10
CA LYS A 169 2.70 -17.47 -22.01
C LYS A 169 2.96 -16.99 -23.43
N ASP A 170 2.88 -17.89 -24.39
CA ASP A 170 2.90 -17.58 -25.82
C ASP A 170 1.48 -17.21 -26.27
N PHE A 171 1.28 -16.01 -26.81
CA PHE A 171 -0.02 -15.55 -27.29
C PHE A 171 -0.48 -16.26 -28.55
N ALA A 172 0.44 -16.57 -29.48
CA ALA A 172 0.10 -17.19 -30.74
C ALA A 172 -0.39 -18.62 -30.53
N ASN A 173 0.33 -19.39 -29.71
CA ASN A 173 0.03 -20.78 -29.42
C ASN A 173 -0.93 -20.96 -28.24
N LYS A 174 -1.24 -19.89 -27.50
CA LYS A 174 -2.07 -19.89 -26.27
C LYS A 174 -1.58 -20.86 -25.20
N LYS A 175 -0.29 -21.20 -25.19
CA LYS A 175 0.33 -22.15 -24.26
C LYS A 175 1.19 -21.45 -23.23
N TYR A 176 1.21 -21.98 -22.02
CA TYR A 176 2.24 -21.64 -21.04
C TYR A 176 3.56 -22.25 -21.50
N LEU A 177 4.65 -21.51 -21.33
CA LEU A 177 6.00 -22.01 -21.58
C LEU A 177 6.50 -22.76 -20.33
N ASP A 178 7.51 -23.60 -20.53
CA ASP A 178 8.14 -24.34 -19.44
C ASP A 178 9.11 -23.49 -18.63
N ASP A 179 9.40 -22.28 -19.11
CA ASP A 179 10.27 -21.29 -18.47
C ASP A 179 9.66 -20.84 -17.13
N VAL A 180 10.41 -21.02 -16.04
CA VAL A 180 10.03 -20.57 -14.69
C VAL A 180 11.23 -19.94 -14.01
N LEU A 181 11.07 -18.68 -13.58
CA LEU A 181 12.09 -17.96 -12.83
C LEU A 181 11.70 -17.90 -11.35
N THR A 182 12.58 -18.34 -10.49
CA THR A 182 12.41 -18.43 -9.03
C THR A 182 13.37 -17.51 -8.29
N ASP A 183 13.29 -17.47 -6.97
CA ASP A 183 14.07 -16.58 -6.09
C ASP A 183 13.85 -15.08 -6.40
N ILE A 184 12.64 -14.74 -6.85
CA ILE A 184 12.24 -13.37 -7.22
C ILE A 184 11.68 -12.67 -5.99
N LYS A 185 12.25 -11.51 -5.65
CA LYS A 185 11.71 -10.62 -4.62
C LYS A 185 11.93 -9.16 -5.04
N PHE A 186 10.88 -8.34 -5.00
CA PHE A 186 10.93 -6.93 -5.42
C PHE A 186 11.52 -6.71 -6.82
N SER A 187 11.20 -7.59 -7.76
CA SER A 187 11.66 -7.47 -9.16
C SER A 187 10.59 -6.90 -10.05
N ASN A 188 11.00 -6.02 -10.96
CA ASN A 188 10.29 -5.73 -12.19
C ASN A 188 10.57 -6.84 -13.23
N VAL A 189 9.92 -6.76 -14.40
CA VAL A 189 10.25 -7.55 -15.60
C VAL A 189 10.46 -6.56 -16.75
N ALA A 190 11.63 -6.57 -17.35
CA ALA A 190 11.97 -5.69 -18.47
C ALA A 190 12.34 -6.52 -19.68
N TRP A 191 11.62 -6.33 -20.79
CA TRP A 191 11.82 -7.13 -22.01
C TRP A 191 12.98 -6.64 -22.87
N ASN A 192 13.73 -7.56 -23.44
CA ASN A 192 14.57 -7.36 -24.61
C ASN A 192 13.78 -7.82 -25.84
N ASP A 193 12.96 -6.91 -26.39
CA ASP A 193 12.00 -7.19 -27.46
C ASP A 193 11.10 -8.42 -27.16
N ASP A 194 11.19 -9.47 -27.97
CA ASP A 194 10.54 -10.78 -27.75
C ASP A 194 11.58 -11.89 -27.45
N LYS A 195 12.86 -11.54 -27.19
CA LYS A 195 13.95 -12.50 -27.07
C LYS A 195 14.12 -13.04 -25.66
N GLY A 196 13.91 -12.19 -24.65
CA GLY A 196 14.14 -12.53 -23.26
C GLY A 196 13.80 -11.39 -22.31
N VAL A 197 14.00 -11.60 -21.03
CA VAL A 197 13.68 -10.66 -19.96
C VAL A 197 14.84 -10.44 -19.02
N PHE A 198 14.95 -9.21 -18.51
CA PHE A 198 15.75 -8.89 -17.34
C PHE A 198 14.88 -9.02 -16.09
N TYR A 199 15.46 -9.59 -15.04
CA TYR A 199 14.81 -9.76 -13.75
C TYR A 199 15.81 -9.71 -12.59
N LYS A 200 15.34 -9.27 -11.43
CA LYS A 200 16.15 -9.17 -10.21
C LYS A 200 15.93 -10.41 -9.34
N LYS A 201 17.03 -11.07 -8.97
CA LYS A 201 17.06 -12.22 -8.10
C LYS A 201 17.57 -11.83 -6.71
N ASN A 202 16.99 -12.39 -5.67
CA ASN A 202 17.50 -12.34 -4.32
C ASN A 202 18.20 -13.67 -4.01
N SER A 203 19.50 -13.64 -3.75
CA SER A 203 20.30 -14.85 -3.49
C SER A 203 20.06 -15.43 -2.09
N ASN A 204 19.48 -14.66 -1.16
CA ASN A 204 19.20 -15.16 0.17
C ASN A 204 17.90 -15.99 0.19
N LYS A 205 18.01 -17.27 0.54
CA LYS A 205 16.89 -18.23 0.51
C LYS A 205 16.11 -18.31 1.82
N GLU A 206 16.67 -17.86 2.92
CA GLU A 206 15.95 -17.84 4.20
C GLU A 206 14.81 -16.85 4.16
N PHE A 207 13.64 -17.25 4.65
CA PHE A 207 12.38 -16.52 4.44
C PHE A 207 12.41 -15.10 5.01
N PHE A 208 12.93 -14.92 6.22
CA PHE A 208 13.04 -13.62 6.90
C PHE A 208 14.45 -13.02 6.89
N ALA A 209 15.35 -13.53 6.07
CA ALA A 209 16.67 -12.96 5.96
C ALA A 209 16.69 -11.54 5.43
N LYS A 210 17.74 -10.80 5.72
CA LYS A 210 17.95 -9.44 5.21
C LYS A 210 17.96 -9.42 3.68
N ASP A 211 17.30 -8.44 3.11
CA ASP A 211 17.25 -8.22 1.67
C ASP A 211 18.49 -7.45 1.17
N SER A 212 19.66 -8.03 1.31
CA SER A 212 20.95 -7.33 1.08
C SER A 212 21.73 -7.78 -0.16
N THR A 213 21.22 -8.75 -0.90
CA THR A 213 21.98 -9.36 -2.01
C THR A 213 21.12 -9.51 -3.22
N TYR A 214 21.13 -8.48 -4.06
CA TYR A 214 20.40 -8.47 -5.31
C TYR A 214 21.32 -8.58 -6.50
N GLN A 215 20.88 -9.35 -7.51
CA GLN A 215 21.57 -9.56 -8.78
C GLN A 215 20.58 -9.43 -9.93
N LEU A 216 20.99 -8.77 -11.00
CA LEU A 216 20.21 -8.65 -12.23
C LEU A 216 20.66 -9.73 -13.21
N TYR A 217 19.71 -10.51 -13.68
CA TYR A 217 19.93 -11.56 -14.68
C TYR A 217 19.18 -11.25 -15.97
N TYR A 218 19.69 -11.82 -17.05
CA TYR A 218 19.01 -11.90 -18.34
C TYR A 218 18.62 -13.35 -18.64
N HIS A 219 17.34 -13.59 -18.81
CA HIS A 219 16.77 -14.88 -19.20
C HIS A 219 16.33 -14.85 -20.64
N LYS A 220 16.77 -15.82 -21.44
CA LYS A 220 16.38 -16.01 -22.82
C LYS A 220 15.19 -16.96 -22.90
N ILE A 221 14.12 -16.56 -23.61
CA ILE A 221 12.93 -17.39 -23.75
C ILE A 221 13.27 -18.74 -24.38
N GLY A 222 12.84 -19.82 -23.72
CA GLY A 222 13.08 -21.22 -24.09
C GLY A 222 14.31 -21.84 -23.39
N ASP A 223 15.08 -21.09 -22.65
CA ASP A 223 16.19 -21.63 -21.85
C ASP A 223 15.73 -22.00 -20.42
N ILE A 224 16.55 -22.75 -19.71
CA ILE A 224 16.38 -23.02 -18.27
C ILE A 224 17.08 -21.94 -17.45
N GLN A 225 16.52 -21.56 -16.30
CA GLN A 225 17.04 -20.46 -15.43
C GLN A 225 18.52 -20.61 -15.05
N SER A 226 19.05 -21.83 -14.96
CA SER A 226 20.47 -22.06 -14.63
C SER A 226 21.46 -21.59 -15.71
N LYS A 227 20.98 -21.27 -16.92
CA LYS A 227 21.77 -20.70 -18.02
C LYS A 227 21.71 -19.19 -18.08
N ASP A 228 20.95 -18.55 -17.19
CA ASP A 228 20.74 -17.11 -17.24
C ASP A 228 22.04 -16.36 -17.00
N GLN A 229 22.23 -15.31 -17.78
CA GLN A 229 23.42 -14.47 -17.71
C GLN A 229 23.31 -13.45 -16.57
N LEU A 230 24.33 -13.41 -15.70
CA LEU A 230 24.47 -12.33 -14.72
C LEU A 230 24.82 -11.02 -15.45
N VAL A 231 24.04 -9.96 -15.23
CA VAL A 231 24.14 -8.68 -15.93
C VAL A 231 24.65 -7.57 -15.02
N PHE A 232 24.17 -7.53 -13.78
CA PHE A 232 24.57 -6.51 -12.81
C PHE A 232 24.54 -7.10 -11.39
N ASP A 233 25.54 -6.81 -10.57
CA ASP A 233 25.69 -7.41 -9.23
C ASP A 233 25.98 -6.34 -8.19
N THR A 234 25.17 -6.29 -7.13
CA THR A 234 25.36 -5.41 -5.97
C THR A 234 25.71 -6.17 -4.69
N SER A 235 26.07 -7.45 -4.78
CA SER A 235 26.37 -8.29 -3.60
C SER A 235 27.47 -7.72 -2.73
N ASN A 236 28.49 -7.09 -3.32
CA ASN A 236 29.61 -6.50 -2.60
C ASN A 236 29.28 -5.15 -1.96
N THR A 237 28.42 -4.35 -2.58
CA THR A 237 28.04 -3.01 -2.11
C THR A 237 26.81 -3.05 -1.21
N LYS A 238 26.09 -4.17 -1.17
CA LYS A 238 24.78 -4.34 -0.50
C LYS A 238 23.74 -3.28 -0.93
N SER A 239 24.00 -2.62 -2.05
CA SER A 239 23.09 -1.63 -2.64
C SER A 239 21.84 -2.30 -3.16
N ASN A 240 20.73 -1.56 -3.17
CA ASN A 240 19.53 -1.94 -3.90
C ASN A 240 19.52 -1.27 -5.27
N PHE A 241 18.76 -1.82 -6.22
CA PHE A 241 18.61 -1.20 -7.52
C PHE A 241 17.23 -1.43 -8.14
N SER A 242 16.84 -0.52 -9.00
CA SER A 242 15.73 -0.67 -9.95
C SER A 242 16.26 -0.71 -11.38
N PHE A 243 15.49 -1.30 -12.30
CA PHE A 243 15.90 -1.43 -13.70
C PHE A 243 14.69 -1.40 -14.64
N PHE A 244 14.92 -1.01 -15.88
CA PHE A 244 13.93 -1.02 -16.95
C PHE A 244 14.62 -0.97 -18.31
N THR A 245 13.90 -1.34 -19.37
CA THR A 245 14.38 -1.21 -20.75
C THR A 245 13.63 -0.11 -21.46
N LYS A 246 14.34 0.68 -22.24
CA LYS A 246 13.78 1.76 -23.07
C LYS A 246 14.66 1.98 -24.29
N GLN A 247 14.08 2.08 -25.48
CA GLN A 247 14.80 2.43 -26.73
C GLN A 247 16.09 1.61 -26.93
N ASN A 248 15.98 0.29 -26.81
CA ASN A 248 17.08 -0.68 -26.95
C ASN A 248 18.24 -0.47 -25.93
N LYS A 249 17.96 0.18 -24.80
CA LYS A 249 18.91 0.32 -23.69
C LYS A 249 18.32 -0.29 -22.42
N LEU A 250 19.17 -0.91 -21.62
CA LEU A 250 18.89 -1.34 -20.26
C LEU A 250 19.41 -0.27 -19.30
N PHE A 251 18.54 0.27 -18.47
CA PHE A 251 18.87 1.24 -17.43
C PHE A 251 18.85 0.58 -16.06
N VAL A 252 19.82 0.97 -15.22
CA VAL A 252 19.90 0.54 -13.81
C VAL A 252 20.07 1.80 -12.96
N VAL A 253 19.27 1.92 -11.91
CA VAL A 253 19.38 2.96 -10.87
C VAL A 253 19.73 2.25 -9.58
N GLU A 254 20.99 2.36 -9.19
CA GLU A 254 21.52 1.81 -7.95
C GLU A 254 21.34 2.81 -6.81
N THR A 255 20.90 2.36 -5.65
CA THR A 255 20.79 3.15 -4.42
C THR A 255 21.71 2.55 -3.37
N SER A 256 22.57 3.36 -2.76
CA SER A 256 23.52 2.92 -1.72
C SER A 256 22.82 2.22 -0.55
N GLU A 257 23.58 1.41 0.24
CA GLU A 257 23.04 0.69 1.41
C GLU A 257 22.40 1.65 2.43
N ASP A 258 22.98 2.84 2.61
CA ASP A 258 22.47 3.89 3.50
C ASP A 258 21.41 4.80 2.88
N GLU A 259 21.01 4.53 1.65
CA GLU A 259 20.02 5.27 0.85
C GLU A 259 20.36 6.75 0.60
N THR A 260 21.61 7.16 0.82
CA THR A 260 22.03 8.58 0.69
C THR A 260 22.44 8.97 -0.72
N THR A 261 22.83 8.02 -1.57
CA THR A 261 23.31 8.28 -2.93
C THR A 261 22.69 7.36 -3.96
N LYS A 262 22.59 7.86 -5.20
CA LYS A 262 22.15 7.07 -6.36
C LYS A 262 23.17 7.16 -7.49
N ASN A 263 23.36 6.04 -8.17
CA ASN A 263 24.12 5.91 -9.39
C ASN A 263 23.20 5.48 -10.53
N TYR A 264 23.33 6.11 -11.68
CA TYR A 264 22.50 5.81 -12.85
C TYR A 264 23.38 5.28 -13.98
N TYR A 265 23.02 4.09 -14.45
CA TYR A 265 23.74 3.38 -15.50
C TYR A 265 22.85 3.08 -16.67
N TYR A 266 23.43 2.95 -17.86
CA TYR A 266 22.78 2.30 -18.98
C TYR A 266 23.76 1.41 -19.75
N SER A 267 23.23 0.38 -20.41
CA SER A 267 23.91 -0.43 -21.39
C SER A 267 23.05 -0.54 -22.65
N THR A 268 23.64 -0.39 -23.83
CA THR A 268 22.97 -0.75 -25.08
C THR A 268 22.77 -2.26 -25.11
N ILE A 269 21.61 -2.71 -25.59
CA ILE A 269 21.30 -4.14 -25.70
C ILE A 269 21.68 -4.61 -27.11
N GLU A 270 22.92 -5.04 -27.26
CA GLU A 270 23.47 -5.53 -28.54
C GLU A 270 24.07 -6.91 -28.34
N ASN A 271 23.65 -7.88 -29.14
CA ASN A 271 24.20 -9.24 -29.16
C ASN A 271 24.30 -9.90 -27.77
N GLU A 272 23.37 -9.59 -26.85
CA GLU A 272 23.34 -10.11 -25.47
C GLU A 272 24.63 -9.78 -24.68
N SER A 273 25.35 -8.71 -25.08
CA SER A 273 26.49 -8.15 -24.33
C SER A 273 26.06 -6.89 -23.59
N PHE A 274 26.41 -6.77 -22.33
CA PHE A 274 25.97 -5.67 -21.45
C PHE A 274 27.20 -4.97 -20.88
N GLN A 275 27.48 -3.75 -21.38
CA GLN A 275 28.55 -2.90 -20.89
C GLN A 275 27.93 -1.61 -20.33
N PHE A 276 27.95 -1.47 -19.01
CA PHE A 276 27.33 -0.36 -18.34
C PHE A 276 28.19 0.91 -18.39
N LYS A 277 27.57 2.01 -18.83
CA LYS A 277 28.10 3.36 -18.72
C LYS A 277 27.40 4.06 -17.57
N ASN A 278 28.16 4.54 -16.56
CA ASN A 278 27.64 5.39 -15.52
C ASN A 278 27.52 6.83 -16.07
N PHE A 279 26.32 7.40 -16.09
CA PHE A 279 26.09 8.76 -16.59
C PHE A 279 25.65 9.75 -15.51
N ILE A 280 25.27 9.27 -14.31
CA ILE A 280 25.14 10.07 -13.09
C ILE A 280 25.77 9.28 -11.95
N LYS A 281 26.79 9.88 -11.32
CA LYS A 281 27.54 9.25 -10.24
C LYS A 281 27.31 9.98 -8.92
N ASP A 282 27.17 9.22 -7.84
CA ASP A 282 27.08 9.70 -6.46
C ASP A 282 26.05 10.83 -6.27
N ASP A 283 24.88 10.69 -6.92
CA ASP A 283 23.81 11.67 -6.84
C ASP A 283 23.20 11.72 -5.44
N LYS A 284 23.40 12.85 -4.76
CA LYS A 284 22.80 13.18 -3.46
C LYS A 284 21.57 14.07 -3.59
N SER A 285 21.28 14.54 -4.82
CA SER A 285 20.15 15.44 -5.07
C SER A 285 18.80 14.72 -5.10
N ASN A 286 18.83 13.38 -5.00
CA ASN A 286 17.66 12.53 -4.98
C ASN A 286 16.68 12.79 -6.13
N LEU A 287 17.23 12.84 -7.37
CA LEU A 287 16.41 12.99 -8.58
C LEU A 287 15.39 11.86 -8.69
N GLU A 288 14.14 12.22 -8.91
CA GLU A 288 13.08 11.28 -9.21
C GLU A 288 12.95 11.12 -10.73
N LEU A 289 13.38 9.98 -11.27
CA LEU A 289 13.24 9.67 -12.68
C LEU A 289 11.78 9.55 -13.07
N LEU A 290 11.33 10.33 -14.03
CA LEU A 290 9.97 10.31 -14.59
C LEU A 290 9.91 9.53 -15.90
N ASN A 291 10.85 9.76 -16.83
CA ASN A 291 10.94 9.04 -18.10
C ASN A 291 12.31 9.28 -18.79
N ILE A 292 12.60 8.46 -19.81
CA ILE A 292 13.69 8.68 -20.74
C ILE A 292 13.14 8.60 -22.17
N ILE A 293 13.35 9.64 -22.97
CA ILE A 293 12.86 9.71 -24.36
C ILE A 293 13.92 10.41 -25.21
N ASN A 294 14.36 9.77 -26.29
CA ASN A 294 15.37 10.28 -27.22
C ASN A 294 16.60 10.83 -26.48
N ASP A 295 17.16 9.99 -25.60
CA ASP A 295 18.31 10.30 -24.76
C ASP A 295 18.13 11.51 -23.79
N LYS A 296 16.93 12.05 -23.67
CA LYS A 296 16.59 13.01 -22.63
C LYS A 296 16.10 12.31 -21.38
N PHE A 297 16.76 12.57 -20.26
CA PHE A 297 16.40 12.09 -18.92
C PHE A 297 15.46 13.10 -18.27
N TYR A 298 14.15 12.77 -18.18
CA TYR A 298 13.14 13.60 -17.55
C TYR A 298 13.01 13.22 -16.07
N PHE A 299 13.06 14.22 -15.19
CA PHE A 299 13.07 14.02 -13.75
C PHE A 299 12.34 15.14 -12.99
N SER A 300 11.97 14.84 -11.73
CA SER A 300 11.56 15.81 -10.73
C SER A 300 12.71 16.02 -9.73
N ASP A 301 13.11 17.26 -9.54
CA ASP A 301 14.21 17.63 -8.65
C ASP A 301 13.68 17.84 -7.22
N GLU A 302 14.37 17.30 -6.21
CA GLU A 302 13.97 17.39 -4.80
C GLU A 302 13.88 18.83 -4.27
N LYS A 303 14.64 19.76 -4.81
CA LYS A 303 14.58 21.19 -4.42
C LYS A 303 13.22 21.84 -4.71
N TYR A 304 12.43 21.29 -5.63
CA TYR A 304 11.07 21.74 -5.92
C TYR A 304 10.06 20.90 -5.15
N SER A 305 9.73 21.34 -3.93
CA SER A 305 8.91 20.55 -2.99
C SER A 305 7.57 20.09 -3.58
N TRP A 306 6.92 20.90 -4.41
CA TRP A 306 5.64 20.58 -5.03
C TRP A 306 5.75 19.78 -6.33
N GLY A 307 6.98 19.46 -6.75
CA GLY A 307 7.30 18.74 -7.98
C GLY A 307 7.39 19.63 -9.21
N ASN A 308 8.29 19.28 -10.10
CA ASN A 308 8.52 19.92 -11.39
C ASN A 308 8.85 18.86 -12.43
N ILE A 309 8.95 19.21 -13.70
CA ILE A 309 9.56 18.38 -14.73
C ILE A 309 10.74 19.12 -15.32
N SER A 310 11.92 18.54 -15.16
CA SER A 310 13.16 18.98 -15.80
C SER A 310 13.72 17.87 -16.66
N TYR A 311 14.63 18.20 -17.55
CA TYR A 311 15.38 17.22 -18.32
C TYR A 311 16.82 17.66 -18.58
N PHE A 312 17.69 16.70 -18.91
CA PHE A 312 19.00 16.87 -19.51
C PHE A 312 19.26 15.75 -20.54
N ASP A 313 20.25 15.95 -21.42
CA ASP A 313 20.70 14.90 -22.35
C ASP A 313 21.68 13.95 -21.64
N ILE A 314 21.45 12.64 -21.70
CA ILE A 314 22.30 11.64 -21.03
C ILE A 314 23.71 11.52 -21.62
N ASN A 315 23.90 11.94 -22.86
CA ASN A 315 25.20 11.93 -23.55
C ASN A 315 25.98 13.22 -23.34
N ASN A 316 25.32 14.34 -23.01
CA ASN A 316 25.92 15.64 -22.80
C ASN A 316 25.21 16.40 -21.67
N ARG A 317 25.54 16.05 -20.42
CA ARG A 317 24.98 16.69 -19.23
C ARG A 317 25.68 18.03 -18.96
N THR A 318 25.31 19.08 -19.67
CA THR A 318 25.82 20.42 -19.42
C THR A 318 24.96 21.22 -18.45
N GLU A 319 23.63 21.21 -18.65
CA GLU A 319 22.69 21.94 -17.81
C GLU A 319 21.34 21.20 -17.70
N ASN A 320 20.67 21.42 -16.58
CA ASN A 320 19.30 20.93 -16.38
C ASN A 320 18.32 21.97 -16.92
N THR A 321 17.47 21.60 -17.87
CA THR A 321 16.41 22.46 -18.40
C THR A 321 15.11 22.22 -17.63
N ILE A 322 14.52 23.25 -17.04
CA ILE A 322 13.18 23.18 -16.45
C ILE A 322 12.16 23.26 -17.58
N LEU A 323 11.41 22.17 -17.78
CA LEU A 323 10.37 22.07 -18.81
C LEU A 323 9.01 22.54 -18.30
N ILE A 324 8.61 22.01 -17.13
CA ILE A 324 7.36 22.36 -16.45
C ILE A 324 7.71 22.74 -15.02
N PRO A 325 7.60 24.03 -14.65
CA PRO A 325 7.93 24.49 -13.30
C PRO A 325 6.94 23.98 -12.27
N GLN A 326 7.33 23.97 -11.00
CA GLN A 326 6.42 23.63 -9.91
C GLN A 326 5.27 24.64 -9.83
N VAL A 327 4.10 24.14 -9.43
CA VAL A 327 2.94 24.96 -9.08
C VAL A 327 2.79 24.97 -7.56
N TYR A 328 2.94 26.11 -6.93
CA TYR A 328 2.85 26.21 -5.48
C TYR A 328 1.48 25.75 -4.95
N SER A 329 1.49 25.00 -3.87
CA SER A 329 0.32 24.39 -3.21
C SER A 329 -0.41 23.31 -4.04
N HIS A 330 0.11 22.98 -5.24
CA HIS A 330 -0.43 21.93 -6.08
C HIS A 330 0.65 20.85 -6.24
N LEU A 331 0.44 19.70 -5.61
CA LEU A 331 1.38 18.59 -5.69
C LEU A 331 1.34 17.94 -7.06
N LEU A 332 2.47 17.87 -7.76
CA LEU A 332 2.64 17.02 -8.93
C LEU A 332 2.70 15.56 -8.47
N VAL A 333 1.58 14.83 -8.57
CA VAL A 333 1.46 13.43 -8.14
C VAL A 333 2.16 12.49 -9.13
N GLY A 334 2.25 12.88 -10.39
CA GLY A 334 2.93 12.10 -11.43
C GLY A 334 2.74 12.67 -12.82
N ALA A 335 3.47 12.13 -13.79
CA ALA A 335 3.40 12.53 -15.18
C ALA A 335 3.25 11.32 -16.11
N THR A 336 2.42 11.45 -17.13
CA THR A 336 2.26 10.48 -18.22
C THR A 336 2.80 11.09 -19.51
N PHE A 337 3.77 10.42 -20.11
CA PHE A 337 4.40 10.86 -21.35
C PHE A 337 3.77 10.11 -22.52
N LEU A 338 3.07 10.84 -23.37
CA LEU A 338 2.49 10.38 -24.64
C LEU A 338 3.41 10.79 -25.80
N GLU A 339 3.08 10.40 -27.03
CA GLU A 339 3.89 10.73 -28.19
C GLU A 339 4.08 12.25 -28.35
N ASN A 340 3.01 13.05 -28.25
CA ASN A 340 3.02 14.49 -28.48
C ASN A 340 2.75 15.33 -27.22
N TYR A 341 2.46 14.70 -26.07
CA TYR A 341 2.02 15.40 -24.88
C TYR A 341 2.65 14.85 -23.60
N ILE A 342 2.78 15.73 -22.62
CA ILE A 342 3.08 15.39 -21.23
C ILE A 342 1.85 15.76 -20.41
N ILE A 343 1.26 14.77 -19.72
CA ILE A 343 0.11 14.97 -18.87
C ILE A 343 0.57 14.93 -17.42
N CYS A 344 0.46 16.06 -16.75
CA CYS A 344 0.78 16.20 -15.33
C CYS A 344 -0.50 15.99 -14.51
N LYS A 345 -0.46 15.08 -13.54
CA LYS A 345 -1.51 14.88 -12.55
C LYS A 345 -1.19 15.70 -11.31
N TYR A 346 -2.11 16.56 -10.91
CA TYR A 346 -1.97 17.40 -9.73
C TYR A 346 -3.02 17.10 -8.67
N ASP A 347 -2.62 17.18 -7.39
CA ASP A 347 -3.50 17.24 -6.21
C ASP A 347 -3.40 18.63 -5.58
N ASN A 348 -4.51 19.36 -5.50
CA ASN A 348 -4.66 20.58 -4.74
C ASN A 348 -5.61 20.33 -3.56
N MET A 349 -5.10 19.78 -2.47
CA MET A 349 -5.86 19.50 -1.25
C MET A 349 -7.13 18.66 -1.52
N GLY A 350 -6.97 17.57 -2.28
CA GLY A 350 -8.06 16.66 -2.67
C GLY A 350 -8.86 17.11 -3.89
N LYS A 351 -8.49 18.21 -4.53
CA LYS A 351 -9.02 18.65 -5.82
C LYS A 351 -8.04 18.24 -6.91
N TYR A 352 -8.36 17.13 -7.59
CA TYR A 352 -7.48 16.59 -8.61
C TYR A 352 -7.76 17.22 -9.98
N TYR A 353 -6.70 17.40 -10.75
CA TYR A 353 -6.79 17.81 -12.15
C TYR A 353 -5.61 17.31 -12.96
N MET A 354 -5.75 17.26 -14.26
CA MET A 354 -4.65 17.06 -15.19
C MET A 354 -4.35 18.35 -15.96
N SER A 355 -3.06 18.62 -16.14
CA SER A 355 -2.52 19.68 -16.97
C SER A 355 -1.74 19.06 -18.12
N ILE A 356 -2.08 19.41 -19.35
CA ILE A 356 -1.50 18.86 -20.58
C ILE A 356 -0.57 19.87 -21.18
N HIS A 357 0.64 19.43 -21.51
CA HIS A 357 1.71 20.24 -22.10
C HIS A 357 2.29 19.53 -23.33
N ASP A 358 2.87 20.26 -24.25
CA ASP A 358 3.74 19.70 -25.28
C ASP A 358 5.20 19.53 -24.78
N TYR A 359 6.07 18.99 -25.61
CA TYR A 359 7.49 18.76 -25.27
C TYR A 359 8.35 20.02 -25.26
N THR A 360 7.79 21.20 -25.54
CA THR A 360 8.42 22.51 -25.30
C THR A 360 8.06 23.08 -23.92
N GLY A 361 7.17 22.42 -23.19
CA GLY A 361 6.62 22.88 -21.91
C GLY A 361 5.40 23.80 -22.06
N LYS A 362 4.97 24.09 -23.30
CA LYS A 362 3.80 24.94 -23.55
C LYS A 362 2.54 24.26 -23.04
N PHE A 363 1.78 24.99 -22.22
CA PHE A 363 0.46 24.57 -21.76
C PHE A 363 -0.53 24.44 -22.91
N ILE A 364 -1.23 23.33 -22.98
CA ILE A 364 -2.26 23.03 -23.98
C ILE A 364 -3.66 23.12 -23.36
N ARG A 365 -3.90 22.37 -22.26
CA ARG A 365 -5.23 22.25 -21.67
C ARG A 365 -5.19 21.77 -20.23
N LYS A 366 -6.23 22.10 -19.47
CA LYS A 366 -6.53 21.57 -18.15
C LYS A 366 -7.86 20.84 -18.16
N PHE A 367 -7.94 19.67 -17.49
CA PHE A 367 -9.19 19.00 -17.15
C PHE A 367 -9.28 18.83 -15.64
N GLU A 368 -10.34 19.33 -15.04
CA GLU A 368 -10.62 19.11 -13.62
C GLU A 368 -11.35 17.81 -13.39
N ALA A 369 -11.02 17.10 -12.34
CA ALA A 369 -11.71 15.87 -11.98
C ALA A 369 -13.12 16.18 -11.45
N PRO A 370 -14.14 15.44 -11.87
CA PRO A 370 -15.49 15.64 -11.38
C PRO A 370 -15.57 15.31 -9.90
N HIS A 371 -16.35 16.05 -9.14
CA HIS A 371 -16.65 15.80 -7.71
C HIS A 371 -15.42 15.56 -6.82
N ASN A 372 -14.27 16.20 -7.12
CA ASN A 372 -13.00 16.03 -6.42
C ASN A 372 -12.52 14.57 -6.38
N MET A 373 -12.85 13.77 -7.40
CA MET A 373 -12.39 12.38 -7.53
C MET A 373 -10.93 12.33 -7.93
N ASP A 374 -10.23 11.31 -7.49
CA ASP A 374 -8.93 10.95 -8.05
C ASP A 374 -9.12 10.24 -9.40
N PHE A 375 -8.07 10.11 -10.21
CA PHE A 375 -8.18 9.52 -11.53
C PHE A 375 -6.95 8.72 -11.94
N GLN A 376 -7.20 7.80 -12.88
CA GLN A 376 -6.18 7.03 -13.58
C GLN A 376 -6.39 7.10 -15.08
N ILE A 377 -5.36 7.52 -15.83
CA ILE A 377 -5.33 7.44 -17.28
C ILE A 377 -5.17 5.96 -17.65
N ARG A 378 -6.12 5.41 -18.40
CA ARG A 378 -6.16 4.01 -18.77
C ARG A 378 -5.46 3.75 -20.11
N PHE A 379 -5.72 4.61 -21.08
CA PHE A 379 -5.03 4.63 -22.36
C PHE A 379 -5.31 5.93 -23.10
N TYR A 380 -4.54 6.17 -24.14
CA TYR A 380 -4.68 7.25 -25.11
C TYR A 380 -4.91 6.67 -26.51
N ASP A 381 -5.88 7.21 -27.23
CA ASP A 381 -6.11 6.92 -28.66
C ASP A 381 -5.54 8.08 -29.49
N GLU A 382 -4.42 7.80 -30.16
CA GLU A 382 -3.72 8.79 -31.00
C GLU A 382 -4.54 9.23 -32.22
N LYS A 383 -5.38 8.33 -32.76
CA LYS A 383 -6.19 8.60 -33.97
C LYS A 383 -7.26 9.64 -33.71
N THR A 384 -7.90 9.57 -32.54
CA THR A 384 -8.96 10.48 -32.15
C THR A 384 -8.50 11.60 -31.22
N ASN A 385 -7.24 11.56 -30.77
CA ASN A 385 -6.67 12.44 -29.76
C ASN A 385 -7.46 12.44 -28.44
N GLU A 386 -7.89 11.25 -28.02
CA GLU A 386 -8.76 11.04 -26.87
C GLU A 386 -8.04 10.29 -25.74
N LEU A 387 -8.17 10.79 -24.51
CA LEU A 387 -7.76 10.12 -23.29
C LEU A 387 -8.98 9.37 -22.71
N PHE A 388 -8.76 8.12 -22.34
CA PHE A 388 -9.71 7.31 -21.61
C PHE A 388 -9.28 7.25 -20.14
N VAL A 389 -10.13 7.79 -19.27
CA VAL A 389 -9.80 8.05 -17.87
C VAL A 389 -10.85 7.43 -16.96
N THR A 390 -10.42 6.75 -15.92
CA THR A 390 -11.30 6.29 -14.83
C THR A 390 -11.12 7.20 -13.63
N PHE A 391 -12.19 7.86 -13.20
CA PHE A 391 -12.28 8.61 -11.95
C PHE A 391 -12.85 7.73 -10.84
N TYR A 392 -12.38 7.91 -9.60
CA TYR A 392 -12.80 7.15 -8.44
C TYR A 392 -12.69 7.97 -7.15
N SER A 393 -13.44 7.57 -6.12
CA SER A 393 -13.39 8.20 -4.81
C SER A 393 -13.56 7.15 -3.69
N TYR A 394 -13.64 7.56 -2.46
CA TYR A 394 -13.96 6.67 -1.34
C TYR A 394 -15.36 6.04 -1.44
N THR A 395 -16.29 6.73 -2.11
CA THR A 395 -17.71 6.35 -2.19
C THR A 395 -18.18 5.98 -3.60
N ILE A 396 -17.33 6.15 -4.60
CA ILE A 396 -17.62 5.84 -6.01
C ILE A 396 -16.48 4.98 -6.56
N SER A 397 -16.83 3.78 -7.02
CA SER A 397 -15.83 2.79 -7.48
C SER A 397 -15.17 3.20 -8.78
N SER A 398 -15.93 3.71 -9.75
CA SER A 398 -15.39 4.20 -11.03
C SER A 398 -16.44 5.02 -11.80
N LEU A 399 -15.97 6.09 -12.43
CA LEU A 399 -16.64 6.79 -13.51
C LEU A 399 -15.68 6.86 -14.68
N ASN A 400 -16.09 6.36 -15.84
CA ASN A 400 -15.25 6.34 -17.02
C ASN A 400 -15.56 7.52 -17.93
N TYR A 401 -14.53 8.24 -18.34
CA TYR A 401 -14.63 9.40 -19.20
C TYR A 401 -13.75 9.25 -20.43
N LYS A 402 -14.17 9.91 -21.49
CA LYS A 402 -13.43 10.16 -22.70
C LYS A 402 -13.17 11.66 -22.80
N LEU A 403 -11.90 12.06 -22.84
CA LEU A 403 -11.47 13.46 -22.84
C LEU A 403 -10.71 13.73 -24.14
N ASN A 404 -11.21 14.64 -24.98
CA ASN A 404 -10.51 15.00 -26.21
C ASN A 404 -9.54 16.17 -25.95
N ILE A 405 -8.24 15.93 -26.16
CA ILE A 405 -7.17 16.93 -25.90
C ILE A 405 -7.33 18.16 -26.77
N THR A 406 -7.70 18.01 -28.05
CA THR A 406 -7.80 19.11 -29.00
C THR A 406 -9.03 19.99 -28.74
N THR A 407 -10.21 19.39 -28.68
CA THR A 407 -11.47 20.11 -28.55
C THR A 407 -11.81 20.51 -27.12
N GLY A 408 -11.34 19.75 -26.13
CA GLY A 408 -11.70 19.89 -24.72
C GLY A 408 -13.02 19.21 -24.35
N ALA A 409 -13.65 18.47 -25.27
CA ALA A 409 -14.82 17.68 -24.95
C ALA A 409 -14.52 16.65 -23.88
N ASN A 410 -15.42 16.47 -22.93
CA ASN A 410 -15.32 15.51 -21.85
C ASN A 410 -16.69 14.86 -21.63
N ASP A 411 -16.81 13.60 -21.99
CA ASP A 411 -18.05 12.85 -21.94
C ASP A 411 -17.90 11.58 -21.11
N ILE A 412 -18.96 11.19 -20.41
CA ILE A 412 -19.03 9.88 -19.76
C ILE A 412 -18.93 8.81 -20.85
N TYR A 413 -17.99 7.87 -20.67
CA TYR A 413 -17.75 6.79 -21.61
C TYR A 413 -18.39 5.49 -21.16
N PHE A 414 -19.15 4.89 -22.06
CA PHE A 414 -19.70 3.54 -21.94
C PHE A 414 -19.80 2.88 -23.31
N ASN A 415 -19.87 1.57 -23.33
CA ASN A 415 -20.12 0.74 -24.50
C ASN A 415 -20.83 -0.55 -24.06
N ASP A 416 -21.04 -1.50 -24.96
CA ASP A 416 -21.76 -2.76 -24.68
C ASP A 416 -21.13 -3.58 -23.54
N PHE A 417 -19.82 -3.41 -23.28
CA PHE A 417 -19.10 -4.12 -22.24
C PHE A 417 -18.78 -3.27 -21.00
N ILE A 418 -18.84 -1.95 -21.14
CA ILE A 418 -18.55 -0.98 -20.09
C ILE A 418 -19.80 -0.12 -19.91
N GLN A 419 -20.78 -0.68 -19.19
CA GLN A 419 -22.02 0.00 -18.92
C GLN A 419 -21.86 0.99 -17.76
N PRO A 420 -22.46 2.17 -17.84
CA PRO A 420 -22.59 3.03 -16.68
C PRO A 420 -23.46 2.30 -15.66
N LYS A 421 -22.91 1.99 -14.51
CA LYS A 421 -23.71 1.49 -13.40
C LYS A 421 -24.23 2.67 -12.59
N PRO A 422 -25.49 2.64 -12.16
CA PRO A 422 -25.96 3.62 -11.21
C PRO A 422 -25.07 3.59 -9.97
N THR A 423 -24.68 4.76 -9.48
CA THR A 423 -24.06 4.86 -8.17
C THR A 423 -25.08 4.38 -7.13
N LEU A 424 -24.64 3.62 -6.12
CA LEU A 424 -25.50 3.17 -5.02
C LEU A 424 -26.26 4.30 -4.36
N PHE A 425 -25.59 5.44 -4.27
CA PHE A 425 -26.09 6.65 -3.65
C PHE A 425 -25.94 7.83 -4.60
N PRO A 426 -26.83 8.81 -4.56
CA PRO A 426 -26.64 10.09 -5.25
C PRO A 426 -25.26 10.69 -4.91
N PHE A 427 -24.63 11.40 -5.84
CA PHE A 427 -23.29 12.00 -5.64
C PHE A 427 -23.21 12.91 -4.41
N ASN A 428 -24.32 13.48 -3.99
CA ASN A 428 -24.40 14.36 -2.83
C ASN A 428 -24.93 13.67 -1.55
N TYR A 429 -25.05 12.35 -1.54
CA TYR A 429 -25.55 11.62 -0.36
C TYR A 429 -24.53 11.61 0.77
N PHE A 430 -23.25 11.48 0.44
CA PHE A 430 -22.14 11.64 1.37
C PHE A 430 -21.47 13.00 1.15
N GLU A 431 -21.08 13.62 2.24
CA GLU A 431 -20.27 14.83 2.22
C GLU A 431 -18.81 14.44 2.41
N THR A 432 -17.93 14.86 1.49
CA THR A 432 -16.50 14.69 1.55
C THR A 432 -15.83 16.06 1.65
N LYS A 433 -15.10 16.30 2.72
CA LYS A 433 -14.35 17.54 2.95
C LYS A 433 -12.87 17.24 3.14
N THR A 434 -12.02 18.06 2.52
CA THR A 434 -10.61 18.16 2.91
C THR A 434 -10.42 19.50 3.60
N ILE A 435 -10.10 19.45 4.87
CA ILE A 435 -9.87 20.62 5.71
C ILE A 435 -8.52 20.50 6.41
N THR A 436 -8.11 21.49 7.18
CA THR A 436 -6.88 21.45 7.98
C THR A 436 -7.21 21.59 9.46
N TYR A 437 -6.39 20.95 10.30
CA TYR A 437 -6.34 21.21 11.74
C TYR A 437 -4.92 21.66 12.14
N LYS A 438 -4.78 22.30 13.28
CA LYS A 438 -3.47 22.70 13.81
C LYS A 438 -2.87 21.57 14.63
N SER A 439 -1.63 21.21 14.30
CA SER A 439 -0.80 20.38 15.16
C SER A 439 -0.32 21.16 16.38
N ARG A 440 0.22 20.46 17.39
CA ARG A 440 0.78 21.06 18.60
C ARG A 440 1.93 22.04 18.36
N ASP A 441 2.63 21.91 17.23
CA ASP A 441 3.65 22.83 16.75
C ASP A 441 3.12 23.84 15.71
N ASN A 442 1.79 24.04 15.68
CA ASN A 442 1.08 25.04 14.89
C ASN A 442 1.18 24.87 13.36
N LYS A 443 1.42 23.64 12.87
CA LYS A 443 1.37 23.34 11.43
C LYS A 443 -0.07 23.04 10.99
N ASP A 444 -0.39 23.41 9.74
CA ASP A 444 -1.66 23.05 9.10
C ASP A 444 -1.60 21.64 8.52
N ILE A 445 -2.24 20.69 9.19
CA ILE A 445 -2.27 19.28 8.79
C ILE A 445 -3.57 18.99 8.04
N PRO A 446 -3.54 18.49 6.81
CA PRO A 446 -4.74 18.16 6.07
C PRO A 446 -5.40 16.89 6.62
N ILE A 447 -6.74 16.90 6.62
CA ILE A 447 -7.57 15.75 6.96
C ILE A 447 -8.75 15.67 6.00
N VAL A 448 -8.97 14.47 5.46
CA VAL A 448 -10.20 14.16 4.70
C VAL A 448 -11.24 13.66 5.69
N ILE A 449 -12.45 14.20 5.66
CA ILE A 449 -13.56 13.75 6.49
C ILE A 449 -14.74 13.41 5.59
N ILE A 450 -15.34 12.24 5.81
CA ILE A 450 -16.47 11.74 5.02
C ILE A 450 -17.57 11.29 5.99
N HIS A 451 -18.79 11.72 5.72
CA HIS A 451 -19.96 11.30 6.48
C HIS A 451 -21.24 11.45 5.62
N LYS A 452 -22.33 10.85 6.07
CA LYS A 452 -23.64 11.07 5.46
C LYS A 452 -24.01 12.55 5.59
N LYS A 453 -24.54 13.16 4.54
CA LYS A 453 -24.99 14.55 4.58
C LYS A 453 -26.09 14.73 5.61
N GLY A 454 -25.96 15.79 6.41
CA GLY A 454 -26.95 16.15 7.44
C GLY A 454 -26.85 15.35 8.73
N ILE A 455 -25.73 14.64 9.01
CA ILE A 455 -25.52 14.08 10.34
C ILE A 455 -25.36 15.20 11.37
N GLU A 456 -25.81 14.95 12.59
CA GLU A 456 -25.60 15.86 13.71
C GLU A 456 -24.20 15.68 14.31
N LEU A 457 -23.42 16.77 14.39
CA LEU A 457 -22.10 16.79 15.03
C LEU A 457 -22.24 17.07 16.52
N ASN A 458 -22.72 16.08 17.27
CA ASN A 458 -22.97 16.17 18.73
C ASN A 458 -21.92 15.43 19.58
N GLY A 459 -20.85 14.94 18.94
CA GLY A 459 -19.78 14.18 19.59
C GLY A 459 -20.07 12.70 19.81
N ASN A 460 -21.18 12.16 19.29
CA ASN A 460 -21.57 10.76 19.54
C ASN A 460 -21.50 9.84 18.30
N ASN A 461 -20.96 10.33 17.18
CA ASN A 461 -20.88 9.50 15.99
C ASN A 461 -19.71 8.50 16.09
N PRO A 462 -19.93 7.20 15.79
CA PRO A 462 -18.86 6.26 15.60
C PRO A 462 -17.90 6.77 14.54
N THR A 463 -16.62 6.87 14.85
CA THR A 463 -15.64 7.48 13.95
C THR A 463 -14.46 6.57 13.75
N LEU A 464 -14.07 6.38 12.48
CA LEU A 464 -12.86 5.70 12.07
C LEU A 464 -11.84 6.72 11.56
N LEU A 465 -10.77 6.94 12.32
CA LEU A 465 -9.63 7.76 11.92
C LEU A 465 -8.50 6.87 11.39
N ARG A 466 -8.05 7.12 10.17
CA ARG A 466 -6.98 6.36 9.49
C ARG A 466 -5.78 7.21 9.19
N VAL A 467 -4.63 6.55 9.02
CA VAL A 467 -3.34 7.16 8.67
C VAL A 467 -2.45 6.20 7.88
N TYR A 468 -1.55 6.79 7.09
CA TYR A 468 -0.33 6.13 6.64
C TYR A 468 0.90 6.94 7.10
N GLY A 469 1.17 8.10 6.51
CA GLY A 469 2.12 9.09 7.03
C GLY A 469 3.59 8.72 6.94
N GLY A 470 4.02 8.02 5.88
CA GLY A 470 5.42 7.65 5.71
C GLY A 470 5.86 7.50 4.25
N PHE A 471 7.17 7.38 4.06
CA PHE A 471 7.82 7.13 2.76
C PHE A 471 7.51 8.17 1.68
N GLY A 472 7.10 9.39 2.04
CA GLY A 472 6.65 10.37 1.06
C GLY A 472 5.43 9.94 0.24
N SER A 473 4.72 8.92 0.69
CA SER A 473 3.56 8.37 -0.04
C SER A 473 2.38 9.32 -0.02
N VAL A 474 1.75 9.50 -1.16
CA VAL A 474 0.50 10.26 -1.32
C VAL A 474 -0.66 9.29 -1.28
N SER A 475 -1.54 9.45 -0.30
CA SER A 475 -2.69 8.56 -0.12
C SER A 475 -3.82 8.93 -1.07
N SER A 476 -4.15 8.01 -1.97
CA SER A 476 -5.31 8.12 -2.87
C SER A 476 -6.57 7.54 -2.23
N PRO A 477 -7.76 8.00 -2.62
CA PRO A 477 -9.02 7.39 -2.21
C PRO A 477 -9.07 5.91 -2.57
N ASN A 478 -9.62 5.09 -1.68
CA ASN A 478 -9.87 3.69 -1.93
C ASN A 478 -11.35 3.38 -1.70
N TYR A 479 -12.03 2.90 -2.75
CA TYR A 479 -13.42 2.50 -2.68
C TYR A 479 -13.57 1.21 -1.87
N ASP A 480 -14.46 1.25 -0.89
CA ASP A 480 -14.70 0.14 0.02
C ASP A 480 -16.20 0.03 0.35
N THR A 481 -16.82 -1.09 0.01
CA THR A 481 -18.25 -1.34 0.24
C THR A 481 -18.60 -1.42 1.73
N GLY A 482 -17.67 -1.87 2.57
CA GLY A 482 -17.83 -1.84 4.03
C GLY A 482 -17.84 -0.42 4.58
N LEU A 483 -16.98 0.46 4.02
CA LEU A 483 -16.99 1.88 4.35
C LEU A 483 -18.34 2.54 4.00
N LEU A 484 -18.92 2.23 2.84
CA LEU A 484 -20.22 2.76 2.45
C LEU A 484 -21.30 2.42 3.48
N HIS A 485 -21.33 1.17 3.94
CA HIS A 485 -22.30 0.77 4.95
C HIS A 485 -22.04 1.42 6.31
N PHE A 486 -20.77 1.55 6.70
CA PHE A 486 -20.38 2.27 7.92
C PHE A 486 -20.88 3.72 7.90
N LEU A 487 -20.67 4.43 6.78
CA LEU A 487 -21.13 5.81 6.61
C LEU A 487 -22.66 5.91 6.57
N GLU A 488 -23.34 4.99 5.87
CA GLU A 488 -24.80 4.96 5.81
C GLU A 488 -25.45 4.81 7.19
N LYS A 489 -24.83 4.00 8.06
CA LYS A 489 -25.24 3.82 9.46
C LYS A 489 -24.98 5.05 10.34
N GLY A 490 -24.43 6.14 9.83
CA GLY A 490 -24.09 7.36 10.57
C GLY A 490 -22.65 7.39 11.10
N GLY A 491 -21.77 6.51 10.61
CA GLY A 491 -20.33 6.58 10.88
C GLY A 491 -19.66 7.79 10.23
N VAL A 492 -18.58 8.25 10.83
CA VAL A 492 -17.67 9.27 10.27
C VAL A 492 -16.35 8.60 9.92
N TYR A 493 -15.89 8.78 8.70
CA TYR A 493 -14.57 8.37 8.27
C TYR A 493 -13.65 9.60 8.22
N ALA A 494 -12.44 9.47 8.74
CA ALA A 494 -11.42 10.49 8.64
C ALA A 494 -10.08 9.86 8.22
N PHE A 495 -9.33 10.57 7.36
CA PHE A 495 -7.97 10.20 6.96
C PHE A 495 -7.03 11.38 7.19
N ALA A 496 -6.11 11.25 8.15
CA ALA A 496 -5.13 12.28 8.46
C ALA A 496 -3.92 12.19 7.52
N LYS A 497 -3.63 13.26 6.79
CA LYS A 497 -2.51 13.40 5.86
C LYS A 497 -1.30 14.00 6.60
N VAL A 498 -0.78 13.25 7.57
CA VAL A 498 0.26 13.70 8.50
C VAL A 498 1.62 13.88 7.83
N ARG A 499 2.54 14.61 8.47
CA ARG A 499 3.95 14.71 8.04
C ARG A 499 4.58 13.32 7.92
N GLY A 500 5.52 13.16 6.99
CA GLY A 500 6.09 11.88 6.59
C GLY A 500 5.43 11.28 5.35
N GLY A 501 4.15 11.63 5.05
CA GLY A 501 3.53 11.45 3.74
C GLY A 501 4.04 12.43 2.69
N GLY A 502 3.48 12.37 1.48
CA GLY A 502 3.85 13.22 0.35
C GLY A 502 2.84 14.33 0.02
N GLU A 503 1.72 14.42 0.73
CA GLU A 503 0.55 15.20 0.33
C GLU A 503 0.78 16.72 0.23
N LYS A 504 1.81 17.26 0.91
CA LYS A 504 2.26 18.64 0.76
C LYS A 504 3.69 18.72 0.22
N GLY A 505 4.07 17.70 -0.57
CA GLY A 505 5.33 17.65 -1.29
C GLY A 505 6.52 17.12 -0.49
N LYS A 506 7.70 17.23 -1.07
CA LYS A 506 8.93 16.59 -0.56
C LYS A 506 9.35 17.11 0.83
N ASN A 507 9.13 18.38 1.12
CA ASN A 507 9.39 18.92 2.46
C ASN A 507 8.46 18.35 3.52
N TRP A 508 7.23 17.99 3.16
CA TRP A 508 6.29 17.34 4.07
C TRP A 508 6.78 15.96 4.53
N HIS A 509 7.39 15.22 3.62
CA HIS A 509 8.07 13.96 3.93
C HIS A 509 9.26 14.19 4.87
N LYS A 510 10.15 15.14 4.54
CA LYS A 510 11.33 15.45 5.35
C LYS A 510 11.02 15.86 6.79
N GLU A 511 9.87 16.50 7.01
CA GLU A 511 9.42 16.91 8.36
C GLU A 511 8.81 15.76 9.19
N GLY A 512 8.68 14.55 8.64
CA GLY A 512 8.13 13.39 9.33
C GLY A 512 8.94 12.10 9.17
N LYS A 513 10.26 12.18 8.83
CA LYS A 513 11.16 11.02 8.73
C LYS A 513 12.41 11.17 9.59
N GLY A 514 13.14 10.06 9.81
CA GLY A 514 14.37 10.02 10.61
C GLY A 514 14.14 10.56 12.02
N LEU A 515 15.00 11.44 12.48
CA LEU A 515 14.88 12.10 13.80
C LEU A 515 13.57 12.90 14.00
N LYS A 516 12.88 13.25 12.90
CA LYS A 516 11.60 13.95 12.94
C LYS A 516 10.38 13.03 12.85
N LYS A 517 10.57 11.70 12.89
CA LYS A 517 9.50 10.72 12.77
C LYS A 517 8.38 10.92 13.80
N ILE A 518 8.71 11.36 14.98
CA ILE A 518 7.74 11.65 16.03
C ILE A 518 6.66 12.66 15.60
N ASN A 519 6.94 13.55 14.62
CA ASN A 519 5.96 14.51 14.12
C ASN A 519 4.78 13.81 13.43
N SER A 520 5.01 12.72 12.69
CA SER A 520 3.93 11.94 12.07
C SER A 520 2.94 11.41 13.12
N ILE A 521 3.47 10.93 14.24
CA ILE A 521 2.69 10.35 15.32
C ILE A 521 1.95 11.45 16.08
N ASN A 522 2.63 12.56 16.38
CA ASN A 522 2.03 13.71 17.05
C ASN A 522 0.90 14.32 16.22
N ASP A 523 1.11 14.51 14.91
CA ASP A 523 0.08 15.00 14.00
C ASP A 523 -1.16 14.11 14.03
N PHE A 524 -0.98 12.78 14.11
CA PHE A 524 -2.08 11.83 14.17
C PHE A 524 -2.84 11.87 15.51
N VAL A 525 -2.14 12.03 16.63
CA VAL A 525 -2.76 12.26 17.94
C VAL A 525 -3.56 13.57 17.93
N ASP A 526 -2.97 14.63 17.36
CA ASP A 526 -3.63 15.94 17.25
C ASP A 526 -4.87 15.89 16.34
N ALA A 527 -4.89 14.97 15.31
CA ALA A 527 -6.09 14.70 14.52
C ALA A 527 -7.23 14.11 15.37
N ALA A 528 -6.91 13.18 16.27
CA ALA A 528 -7.90 12.60 17.17
C ALA A 528 -8.48 13.66 18.10
N GLU A 529 -7.63 14.49 18.71
CA GLU A 529 -8.07 15.60 19.57
C GLU A 529 -8.91 16.62 18.80
N PHE A 530 -8.55 16.92 17.55
CA PHE A 530 -9.33 17.78 16.65
C PHE A 530 -10.73 17.21 16.43
N LEU A 531 -10.87 15.94 16.05
CA LEU A 531 -12.18 15.32 15.79
C LEU A 531 -13.09 15.31 17.04
N ILE A 532 -12.50 15.12 18.21
CA ILE A 532 -13.22 15.18 19.49
C ILE A 532 -13.66 16.62 19.80
N ARG A 533 -12.76 17.60 19.70
CA ARG A 533 -13.04 19.01 19.96
C ARG A 533 -14.13 19.56 19.02
N GLU A 534 -14.08 19.21 17.75
CA GLU A 534 -15.06 19.64 16.72
C GLU A 534 -16.35 18.79 16.76
N LYS A 535 -16.53 17.95 17.78
CA LYS A 535 -17.73 17.15 18.04
C LYS A 535 -18.10 16.16 16.91
N TYR A 536 -17.13 15.73 16.11
CA TYR A 536 -17.33 14.58 15.21
C TYR A 536 -17.52 13.30 16.02
N THR A 537 -16.85 13.17 17.16
CA THR A 537 -16.83 11.97 17.99
C THR A 537 -16.44 12.27 19.44
N ASN A 538 -16.27 11.22 20.24
CA ASN A 538 -15.67 11.26 21.57
C ASN A 538 -14.76 10.02 21.77
N PRO A 539 -13.95 9.95 22.85
CA PRO A 539 -13.02 8.83 23.09
C PRO A 539 -13.69 7.45 23.11
N ASN A 540 -14.96 7.36 23.54
CA ASN A 540 -15.70 6.09 23.59
C ASN A 540 -16.32 5.68 22.23
N LYS A 541 -16.11 6.47 21.17
CA LYS A 541 -16.63 6.25 19.82
C LYS A 541 -15.56 6.34 18.75
N LEU A 542 -14.30 6.66 19.14
CA LEU A 542 -13.20 6.83 18.19
C LEU A 542 -12.42 5.54 18.06
N ALA A 543 -12.42 4.99 16.84
CA ALA A 543 -11.55 3.91 16.39
C ALA A 543 -10.41 4.46 15.52
N ILE A 544 -9.21 3.90 15.67
CA ILE A 544 -8.07 4.23 14.82
C ILE A 544 -7.57 3.00 14.06
N ASN A 545 -7.10 3.22 12.82
CA ASN A 545 -6.54 2.17 11.98
C ASN A 545 -5.38 2.66 11.11
N GLY A 546 -4.40 1.79 10.94
CA GLY A 546 -3.29 1.96 10.01
C GLY A 546 -2.63 0.64 9.70
N GLY A 547 -2.10 0.51 8.47
CA GLY A 547 -1.40 -0.67 8.01
C GLY A 547 0.08 -0.38 7.71
N SER A 548 0.95 -1.39 7.85
CA SER A 548 2.39 -1.26 7.60
C SER A 548 3.00 -0.11 8.42
N HIS A 549 3.54 0.93 7.77
CA HIS A 549 3.97 2.15 8.46
C HIS A 549 2.83 2.79 9.28
N GLY A 550 1.62 2.83 8.73
CA GLY A 550 0.45 3.32 9.48
C GLY A 550 0.15 2.48 10.72
N GLY A 551 0.48 1.18 10.72
CA GLY A 551 0.40 0.30 11.88
C GLY A 551 1.37 0.69 13.00
N LEU A 552 2.58 1.14 12.66
CA LEU A 552 3.51 1.78 13.60
C LEU A 552 2.87 3.05 14.20
N VAL A 553 2.34 3.94 13.35
CA VAL A 553 1.78 5.22 13.80
C VAL A 553 0.62 5.03 14.78
N VAL A 554 -0.34 4.12 14.46
CA VAL A 554 -1.47 3.87 15.38
C VAL A 554 -1.05 3.16 16.65
N GLY A 555 -0.07 2.24 16.57
CA GLY A 555 0.52 1.59 17.75
C GLY A 555 1.20 2.60 18.67
N ALA A 556 1.98 3.53 18.12
CA ALA A 556 2.65 4.58 18.88
C ALA A 556 1.65 5.60 19.46
N ALA A 557 0.64 6.01 18.68
CA ALA A 557 -0.42 6.90 19.16
C ALA A 557 -1.18 6.29 20.35
N MET A 558 -1.52 5.00 20.28
CA MET A 558 -2.16 4.27 21.37
C MET A 558 -1.29 4.23 22.62
N THR A 559 0.02 3.98 22.48
CA THR A 559 0.90 3.90 23.67
C THR A 559 1.16 5.27 24.30
N GLN A 560 1.07 6.37 23.54
CA GLN A 560 1.20 7.73 24.02
C GLN A 560 -0.09 8.26 24.66
N ARG A 561 -1.24 8.05 24.01
CA ARG A 561 -2.54 8.62 24.39
C ARG A 561 -3.65 7.57 24.35
N PRO A 562 -3.59 6.55 25.23
CA PRO A 562 -4.60 5.49 25.31
C PRO A 562 -5.99 6.01 25.68
N ASP A 563 -6.08 7.18 26.29
CA ASP A 563 -7.30 7.83 26.74
C ASP A 563 -8.18 8.35 25.59
N LEU A 564 -7.64 8.50 24.38
CA LEU A 564 -8.36 9.08 23.24
C LEU A 564 -9.15 8.04 22.42
N PHE A 565 -8.90 6.75 22.60
CA PHE A 565 -9.36 5.73 21.66
C PHE A 565 -10.19 4.65 22.36
N LYS A 566 -11.31 4.24 21.74
CA LYS A 566 -12.06 3.06 22.13
C LYS A 566 -11.45 1.79 21.51
N VAL A 567 -11.14 1.84 20.21
CA VAL A 567 -10.67 0.70 19.42
C VAL A 567 -9.41 1.10 18.66
N VAL A 568 -8.43 0.19 18.63
CA VAL A 568 -7.20 0.33 17.84
C VAL A 568 -7.03 -0.90 16.94
N ILE A 569 -6.89 -0.67 15.63
CA ILE A 569 -6.59 -1.73 14.66
C ILE A 569 -5.24 -1.45 14.00
N SER A 570 -4.23 -2.26 14.31
CA SER A 570 -2.91 -2.22 13.67
C SER A 570 -2.76 -3.39 12.72
N GLU A 571 -2.54 -3.10 11.43
CA GLU A 571 -2.40 -4.12 10.39
C GLU A 571 -0.95 -4.19 9.91
N MET A 572 -0.31 -5.35 10.00
CA MET A 572 1.07 -5.62 9.55
C MET A 572 2.07 -4.53 9.99
N GLY A 573 1.90 -4.01 11.23
CA GLY A 573 2.66 -2.87 11.74
C GLY A 573 4.10 -3.24 12.10
N ARG A 574 5.04 -2.33 11.79
CA ARG A 574 6.42 -2.42 12.29
C ARG A 574 6.47 -1.93 13.74
N LEU A 575 6.16 -2.80 14.69
CA LEU A 575 5.86 -2.43 16.08
C LEU A 575 7.07 -2.51 17.01
N ASP A 576 8.15 -3.21 16.59
CA ASP A 576 9.43 -3.32 17.29
C ASP A 576 10.53 -2.67 16.45
N MET A 577 10.90 -1.44 16.77
CA MET A 577 11.89 -0.67 16.02
C MET A 577 13.33 -1.05 16.37
N ALA A 578 13.57 -1.71 17.51
CA ALA A 578 14.91 -2.18 17.87
C ALA A 578 15.43 -3.27 16.93
N SER A 579 14.54 -4.00 16.27
CA SER A 579 14.85 -5.06 15.31
C SER A 579 14.81 -4.62 13.85
N LEU A 580 14.77 -3.31 13.54
CA LEU A 580 14.64 -2.78 12.18
C LEU A 580 15.61 -3.38 11.19
N ASP A 581 16.90 -3.46 11.54
CA ASP A 581 17.98 -3.93 10.69
C ASP A 581 18.23 -5.46 10.78
N LYS A 582 17.42 -6.17 11.56
CA LYS A 582 17.64 -7.60 11.82
C LYS A 582 17.09 -8.49 10.70
N TYR A 583 15.99 -8.08 10.06
CA TYR A 583 15.21 -8.91 9.15
C TYR A 583 14.77 -8.18 7.89
N THR A 584 14.57 -8.91 6.81
CA THR A 584 13.91 -8.54 5.56
C THR A 584 14.33 -7.19 4.98
N SER A 585 13.38 -6.38 4.50
CA SER A 585 13.60 -5.07 3.88
C SER A 585 13.95 -3.94 4.87
N GLY A 586 14.05 -4.22 6.16
CA GLY A 586 14.32 -3.18 7.17
C GLY A 586 15.60 -2.39 6.94
N ILE A 587 16.63 -3.04 6.36
CA ILE A 587 17.89 -2.38 5.99
C ILE A 587 17.73 -1.31 4.90
N HIS A 588 16.66 -1.38 4.10
CA HIS A 588 16.33 -0.40 3.05
C HIS A 588 15.34 0.67 3.54
N HIS A 589 15.22 0.88 4.85
CA HIS A 589 14.31 1.84 5.44
C HIS A 589 15.02 2.81 6.40
N PHE A 590 16.35 2.92 6.32
CA PHE A 590 17.12 3.79 7.21
C PHE A 590 16.87 5.27 6.92
N ASP A 591 16.63 5.64 5.66
CA ASP A 591 16.24 7.00 5.30
C ASP A 591 14.90 7.41 5.94
N GLU A 592 13.97 6.45 6.09
CA GLU A 592 12.64 6.71 6.67
C GLU A 592 12.64 6.76 8.20
N TYR A 593 13.37 5.83 8.85
CA TYR A 593 13.30 5.66 10.30
C TYR A 593 14.55 6.11 11.06
N GLY A 594 15.66 6.19 10.39
CA GLY A 594 16.99 6.35 10.96
C GLY A 594 17.81 5.05 10.93
N ASN A 595 19.13 5.19 11.01
CA ASN A 595 20.07 4.06 11.04
C ASN A 595 20.21 3.56 12.49
N PRO A 596 19.81 2.31 12.80
CA PRO A 596 19.89 1.77 14.16
C PRO A 596 21.34 1.60 14.66
N ASN A 597 22.36 1.73 13.81
CA ASN A 597 23.76 1.73 14.23
C ASN A 597 24.26 3.12 14.65
N ASN A 598 23.49 4.18 14.40
CA ASN A 598 23.70 5.51 14.95
C ASN A 598 22.97 5.61 16.30
N LYS A 599 23.68 6.05 17.34
CA LYS A 599 23.12 6.09 18.71
C LYS A 599 21.92 7.03 18.82
N GLU A 600 22.03 8.26 18.34
CA GLU A 600 20.97 9.28 18.40
C GLU A 600 19.71 8.82 17.64
N GLU A 601 19.89 8.27 16.46
CA GLU A 601 18.78 7.77 15.64
C GLU A 601 18.12 6.54 16.27
N PHE A 602 18.92 5.65 16.89
CA PHE A 602 18.40 4.50 17.62
C PHE A 602 17.59 4.91 18.85
N GLU A 603 18.09 5.87 19.64
CA GLU A 603 17.34 6.45 20.78
C GLU A 603 16.02 7.08 20.31
N SER A 604 16.06 7.81 19.20
CA SER A 604 14.85 8.37 18.57
C SER A 604 13.86 7.28 18.18
N MET A 605 14.32 6.19 17.52
CA MET A 605 13.45 5.07 17.16
C MET A 605 12.81 4.41 18.38
N LEU A 606 13.55 4.20 19.46
CA LEU A 606 13.03 3.62 20.71
C LEU A 606 11.96 4.50 21.34
N SER A 607 12.07 5.83 21.24
CA SER A 607 11.15 6.79 21.84
C SER A 607 9.71 6.69 21.30
N TYR A 608 9.54 6.21 20.07
CA TYR A 608 8.23 6.00 19.46
C TYR A 608 7.91 4.54 19.11
N SER A 609 8.81 3.61 19.40
CA SER A 609 8.59 2.18 19.14
C SER A 609 7.40 1.64 19.95
N PRO A 610 6.30 1.21 19.34
CA PRO A 610 5.11 0.79 20.10
C PRO A 610 5.40 -0.30 21.14
N TYR A 611 6.20 -1.30 20.78
CA TYR A 611 6.59 -2.40 21.67
C TYR A 611 7.37 -1.91 22.90
N HIS A 612 8.23 -0.89 22.75
CA HIS A 612 9.11 -0.40 23.82
C HIS A 612 8.42 0.67 24.70
N THR A 613 7.42 1.36 24.16
CA THR A 613 6.69 2.42 24.87
C THR A 613 5.46 1.92 25.67
N ILE A 614 5.19 0.60 25.66
CA ILE A 614 4.15 0.00 26.52
C ILE A 614 4.52 0.20 28.00
N LYS A 615 3.59 0.77 28.78
CA LYS A 615 3.69 0.99 30.24
C LYS A 615 2.92 -0.07 31.00
N GLU A 616 3.45 -0.54 32.12
CA GLU A 616 2.88 -1.63 32.90
C GLU A 616 1.58 -1.25 33.65
N ASP A 617 1.45 0.00 34.03
CA ASP A 617 0.35 0.54 34.87
C ASP A 617 -0.83 1.11 34.08
N VAL A 618 -0.81 1.02 32.76
CA VAL A 618 -1.84 1.57 31.85
C VAL A 618 -2.79 0.49 31.37
N ASN A 619 -4.10 0.78 31.33
CA ASN A 619 -5.10 -0.03 30.63
C ASN A 619 -5.28 0.53 29.22
N TYR A 620 -4.77 -0.16 28.21
CA TYR A 620 -4.89 0.27 26.82
C TYR A 620 -6.28 -0.05 26.24
N PRO A 621 -6.70 0.64 25.16
CA PRO A 621 -7.95 0.39 24.45
C PRO A 621 -8.11 -1.07 23.99
N THR A 622 -9.32 -1.44 23.58
CA THR A 622 -9.55 -2.69 22.84
C THR A 622 -8.72 -2.67 21.56
N CYS A 623 -7.96 -3.75 21.33
CA CYS A 623 -7.04 -3.86 20.20
C CYS A 623 -7.35 -5.05 19.33
N LEU A 624 -7.29 -4.85 18.01
CA LEU A 624 -7.18 -5.93 17.02
C LEU A 624 -5.87 -5.75 16.25
N ILE A 625 -4.93 -6.64 16.50
CA ILE A 625 -3.64 -6.67 15.82
C ILE A 625 -3.74 -7.72 14.72
N ILE A 626 -3.59 -7.29 13.46
CA ILE A 626 -3.70 -8.17 12.29
C ILE A 626 -2.32 -8.31 11.65
N THR A 627 -1.93 -9.54 11.34
CA THR A 627 -0.72 -9.82 10.58
C THR A 627 -0.90 -11.04 9.68
N SER A 628 0.11 -11.38 8.90
CA SER A 628 0.10 -12.51 7.99
C SER A 628 1.34 -13.38 8.19
N GLU A 629 1.15 -14.71 8.19
CA GLU A 629 2.24 -15.66 8.43
C GLU A 629 3.33 -15.59 7.35
N ASN A 630 2.95 -15.29 6.10
CA ASN A 630 3.86 -15.16 4.98
C ASN A 630 4.24 -13.70 4.67
N ASP A 631 4.19 -12.81 5.66
CA ASP A 631 4.64 -11.43 5.53
C ASP A 631 6.17 -11.38 5.65
N ASP A 632 6.83 -11.45 4.50
CA ASP A 632 8.28 -11.35 4.37
C ASP A 632 8.77 -9.92 4.09
N ARG A 633 7.93 -8.90 4.34
CA ARG A 633 8.27 -7.48 4.36
C ARG A 633 8.34 -6.92 5.77
N VAL A 634 7.29 -7.13 6.55
CA VAL A 634 7.23 -6.84 7.98
C VAL A 634 6.88 -8.12 8.71
N PRO A 635 7.88 -8.86 9.21
CA PRO A 635 7.68 -10.18 9.80
C PRO A 635 6.61 -10.21 10.88
N PRO A 636 5.81 -11.29 10.98
CA PRO A 636 4.65 -11.37 11.87
C PRO A 636 4.99 -11.24 13.35
N PHE A 637 6.22 -11.56 13.74
CA PHE A 637 6.65 -11.47 15.14
C PHE A 637 6.67 -10.04 15.69
N HIS A 638 6.69 -8.97 14.89
CA HIS A 638 6.41 -7.61 15.35
C HIS A 638 5.04 -7.54 16.04
N SER A 639 4.04 -8.14 15.41
CA SER A 639 2.67 -8.22 15.91
C SER A 639 2.55 -9.21 17.08
N TYR A 640 3.25 -10.35 17.03
CA TYR A 640 3.24 -11.37 18.09
C TYR A 640 3.77 -10.81 19.41
N LYS A 641 4.96 -10.22 19.38
CA LYS A 641 5.60 -9.63 20.55
C LYS A 641 4.76 -8.50 21.17
N PHE A 642 4.21 -7.64 20.33
CA PHE A 642 3.37 -6.53 20.76
C PHE A 642 2.07 -7.02 21.43
N ALA A 643 1.38 -8.00 20.83
CA ALA A 643 0.19 -8.62 21.43
C ALA A 643 0.50 -9.30 22.77
N ALA A 644 1.55 -10.14 22.81
CA ALA A 644 1.96 -10.85 24.01
C ALA A 644 2.28 -9.89 25.18
N LYS A 645 3.04 -8.82 24.88
CA LYS A 645 3.39 -7.83 25.90
C LYS A 645 2.15 -7.06 26.38
N LEU A 646 1.23 -6.70 25.51
CA LEU A 646 -0.02 -6.04 25.90
C LEU A 646 -0.92 -6.95 26.76
N GLN A 647 -1.08 -8.24 26.38
CA GLN A 647 -1.94 -9.20 27.07
C GLN A 647 -1.44 -9.56 28.48
N ASN A 648 -0.13 -9.65 28.67
CA ASN A 648 0.47 -10.12 29.95
C ASN A 648 0.48 -9.10 31.09
N ARG A 649 0.06 -7.87 30.84
CA ARG A 649 0.07 -6.83 31.89
C ARG A 649 -1.08 -7.00 32.88
N LYS A 650 -0.80 -6.78 34.15
CA LYS A 650 -1.78 -6.90 35.24
C LYS A 650 -2.91 -5.86 35.14
N LYS A 651 -2.60 -4.67 34.64
CA LYS A 651 -3.57 -3.56 34.51
C LYS A 651 -4.43 -3.65 33.26
N GLN A 652 -4.11 -4.54 32.30
CA GLN A 652 -4.89 -4.69 31.08
C GLN A 652 -6.25 -5.34 31.35
N LYS A 653 -7.31 -4.59 31.10
CA LYS A 653 -8.70 -5.03 31.27
C LYS A 653 -9.41 -5.18 29.92
N ASN A 654 -9.17 -4.24 29.01
CA ASN A 654 -9.76 -4.26 27.67
C ASN A 654 -9.12 -5.38 26.85
N PRO A 655 -9.87 -6.07 26.01
CA PRO A 655 -9.38 -7.21 25.23
C PRO A 655 -8.33 -6.79 24.19
N ILE A 656 -7.32 -7.63 24.05
CA ILE A 656 -6.29 -7.53 23.00
C ILE A 656 -6.35 -8.79 22.16
N TYR A 657 -6.73 -8.65 20.90
CA TYR A 657 -6.87 -9.74 19.93
C TYR A 657 -5.71 -9.72 18.93
N LEU A 658 -5.18 -10.90 18.63
CA LEU A 658 -4.22 -11.11 17.55
C LEU A 658 -4.83 -12.03 16.52
N LYS A 659 -4.93 -11.55 15.27
CA LYS A 659 -5.37 -12.31 14.12
C LYS A 659 -4.21 -12.50 13.14
N VAL A 660 -3.87 -13.77 12.86
CA VAL A 660 -2.81 -14.14 11.93
C VAL A 660 -3.39 -14.82 10.70
N ASN A 661 -3.26 -14.21 9.54
CA ASN A 661 -3.70 -14.81 8.28
C ASN A 661 -2.66 -15.83 7.79
N LYS A 662 -2.99 -17.11 7.88
CA LYS A 662 -2.05 -18.21 7.55
C LYS A 662 -1.69 -18.31 6.07
N VAL A 663 -2.53 -17.78 5.18
CA VAL A 663 -2.37 -17.86 3.72
C VAL A 663 -2.29 -16.49 3.06
N ALA A 664 -1.65 -15.55 3.72
CA ALA A 664 -1.48 -14.18 3.25
C ALA A 664 -0.05 -13.67 3.50
N GLY A 665 0.40 -12.72 2.67
CA GLY A 665 1.62 -11.94 2.85
C GLY A 665 1.30 -10.51 3.30
N HIS A 666 2.24 -9.57 3.03
CA HIS A 666 2.14 -8.19 3.50
C HIS A 666 0.88 -7.43 3.03
N SER A 667 0.46 -7.66 1.81
CA SER A 667 -0.75 -6.99 1.26
C SER A 667 -2.07 -7.63 1.70
N GLY A 668 -2.05 -8.59 2.64
CA GLY A 668 -3.17 -9.46 2.92
C GLY A 668 -3.45 -10.41 1.75
N ASN A 669 -4.33 -11.37 1.93
CA ASN A 669 -4.76 -12.24 0.83
C ASN A 669 -6.21 -11.95 0.46
N ILE A 670 -6.40 -10.99 -0.45
CA ILE A 670 -7.71 -10.69 -1.06
C ILE A 670 -7.82 -11.42 -2.41
N SER A 671 -7.30 -12.65 -2.49
CA SER A 671 -7.31 -13.43 -3.73
C SER A 671 -8.74 -13.73 -4.21
N SER A 672 -9.70 -13.89 -3.30
CA SER A 672 -11.09 -14.16 -3.66
C SER A 672 -12.08 -13.13 -3.10
N TYR A 673 -13.27 -13.10 -3.70
CA TYR A 673 -14.38 -12.26 -3.26
C TYR A 673 -14.82 -12.58 -1.82
N GLU A 674 -14.95 -13.86 -1.50
CA GLU A 674 -15.42 -14.28 -0.19
C GLU A 674 -14.45 -13.89 0.92
N LYS A 675 -13.14 -14.01 0.68
CA LYS A 675 -12.13 -13.56 1.63
C LYS A 675 -12.21 -12.06 1.87
N ARG A 676 -12.40 -11.26 0.80
CA ARG A 676 -12.56 -9.81 0.92
C ARG A 676 -13.79 -9.45 1.75
N VAL A 677 -14.95 -10.06 1.45
CA VAL A 677 -16.18 -9.83 2.22
C VAL A 677 -16.00 -10.20 3.68
N LYS A 678 -15.35 -11.34 3.98
CA LYS A 678 -15.05 -11.75 5.36
C LYS A 678 -14.21 -10.71 6.07
N GLN A 679 -13.08 -10.30 5.48
CA GLN A 679 -12.16 -9.32 6.09
C GLN A 679 -12.84 -7.97 6.37
N GLN A 680 -13.56 -7.43 5.38
CA GLN A 680 -14.29 -6.18 5.57
C GLN A 680 -15.39 -6.29 6.63
N SER A 681 -16.12 -7.41 6.65
CA SER A 681 -17.17 -7.64 7.65
C SER A 681 -16.61 -7.68 9.07
N GLU A 682 -15.52 -8.41 9.27
CA GLU A 682 -14.84 -8.51 10.56
C GLU A 682 -14.31 -7.13 11.01
N PHE A 683 -13.65 -6.41 10.10
CA PHE A 683 -13.08 -5.10 10.35
C PHE A 683 -14.14 -4.07 10.79
N TYR A 684 -15.19 -3.89 9.99
CA TYR A 684 -16.22 -2.90 10.31
C TYR A 684 -17.13 -3.32 11.48
N SER A 685 -17.37 -4.61 11.69
CA SER A 685 -18.08 -5.08 12.87
C SER A 685 -17.29 -4.81 14.15
N PHE A 686 -15.96 -4.97 14.12
CA PHE A 686 -15.08 -4.70 15.26
C PHE A 686 -15.04 -3.22 15.62
N ILE A 687 -15.04 -2.33 14.63
CA ILE A 687 -15.09 -0.87 14.86
C ILE A 687 -16.44 -0.45 15.41
N TRP A 688 -17.52 -1.11 14.98
CA TRP A 688 -18.88 -0.74 15.33
C TRP A 688 -19.26 -1.13 16.76
N GLU A 689 -18.58 -2.12 17.35
CA GLU A 689 -18.82 -2.56 18.74
C GLU A 689 -18.61 -1.40 19.73
#